data_536c145b0a2aaf60629f4b2509f7166b
#
_entry.id   536c145b0a2aaf60629f4b2509f7166b
#
_cell.length_a   1.000
_cell.length_b   1.000
_cell.length_c   1.000
_cell.angle_alpha   90.00
_cell.angle_beta   90.00
_cell.angle_gamma   90.00
#
_symmetry.space_group_name_H-M   'P 1'
#
loop_
_entity.id
_entity.type
_entity.pdbx_description
1 polymer ?
#
loop_
_entity_poly.entity_id
_entity_poly.type
_entity_poly.pdbx_seq_one_letter_code
_entity_poly.pdbx_strand_id
1 'polypeptide(L)'
;MNDVESISVLKGASASALYGTRAANGVIIVTTKKGGSNKDGIGFSYSSTSSYDDILILPEYQNEYAGGYTQSWLTEIDPEDGLEYNVLNYAADESWGPKMDGTLYRPWWSWIHDDFDGDGIDDYGTQIPLEPQPDNVKNFLNQGVNQIHNFALDGGNDISSFRLSFKIEDGKGVIPNSKLNKSSLGFNGSLDLTGKLSSSVSFNYANTQGFGRPASGYSPLVGNPVQSFNQWFQRQLDMDKLRKYKGDDGSIYSWNLRSATNLRPLYWDSPYFSYFENVSEDERNRLYGNFSLVYKATQNLSIMGAVRSDQYDFLVEDRIASGGLEQDWYSMAKRSQNEMNYEVTANYSQDLGFLSFSGLIGGNIMNRVYSSNISQTSGGLSLPGYYNIDASVDRPSVTTYTEEKEIRSAFGSATINFAGIYYLDATLRNDISSSLPSTNNSYNYYSLSNSFVFTSLFSIPFVSFGKIRASIAQVGSDTDPYNVGLTYSVGTPYGSNPTLAVPNTLPNPDLKPSINSDTEFGIDLRFLNNLFRLDITSYTQEKKDDIIPLTVPGASGYSTTLVNAGKFTTTGTEYLIGFNPIRTRDIDLDFTLNYATSESQVDELAEGMEARQLFRAYWGTFLFAKVGEEWGAIKGAGYQQHENGERIITDGNYVTENNKWLGYVLPDATGGFRIDAKFKGLSIGAFFDFQVGGQFYSLTRQWGIYSGMTSNTTGNNELGNPVRDPVLTSDGTEVTWVDYDDAASNSGGVVLEGVDEEGAPVKVLRDAVSVAANSYYKRSEENLLDASYTRFREFRVGYDIPTSILESLPLSNLNLSVSVRNVAMLSSAEPGIDPTTASNGHGSGYSYWEGGVLPSTRTVSFNINVKF
;
A
#
# COMPACT_ATOMS: atom_id res chain seq x y z
N MET A 1 7.08 17.88 -4.14
CA MET A 1 7.96 18.38 -3.05
C MET A 1 8.61 19.74 -3.31
N ASN A 2 8.56 20.27 -4.55
CA ASN A 2 9.25 21.53 -4.88
C ASN A 2 8.74 22.76 -4.12
N ASP A 3 7.49 22.73 -3.66
CA ASP A 3 6.89 23.81 -2.84
C ASP A 3 6.95 23.56 -1.33
N VAL A 4 7.57 22.48 -0.91
CA VAL A 4 7.78 22.17 0.53
C VAL A 4 9.06 22.85 1.01
N GLU A 5 8.97 23.58 2.11
CA GLU A 5 10.10 24.18 2.82
C GLU A 5 10.64 23.23 3.87
N SER A 6 9.72 22.68 4.70
CA SER A 6 10.08 21.73 5.77
C SER A 6 8.94 20.75 6.03
N ILE A 7 9.32 19.59 6.58
CA ILE A 7 8.40 18.60 7.10
C ILE A 7 8.81 18.34 8.56
N SER A 8 7.84 18.45 9.47
CA SER A 8 8.01 18.12 10.88
C SER A 8 7.06 16.98 11.24
N VAL A 9 7.60 15.93 11.85
CA VAL A 9 6.81 14.81 12.34
C VAL A 9 6.68 14.96 13.85
N LEU A 10 5.46 15.18 14.30
CA LEU A 10 5.09 15.19 15.71
C LEU A 10 4.66 13.78 16.10
N LYS A 11 5.46 13.15 16.94
CA LYS A 11 5.23 11.76 17.38
C LYS A 11 4.34 11.75 18.63
N GLY A 12 3.59 10.65 18.79
CA GLY A 12 2.77 10.36 19.96
C GLY A 12 1.63 11.36 20.23
N ALA A 13 0.83 11.06 21.24
CA ALA A 13 -0.32 11.87 21.63
C ALA A 13 0.10 13.21 22.27
N SER A 14 1.28 13.29 22.88
CA SER A 14 1.76 14.51 23.56
C SER A 14 1.91 15.68 22.59
N ALA A 15 2.46 15.44 21.42
CA ALA A 15 2.60 16.45 20.37
C ALA A 15 1.30 16.74 19.63
N SER A 16 0.35 15.82 19.66
CA SER A 16 -0.87 15.85 18.86
C SER A 16 -2.11 16.32 19.62
N ALA A 17 -2.07 16.42 20.96
CA ALA A 17 -3.20 16.87 21.78
C ALA A 17 -3.80 18.21 21.34
N LEU A 18 -3.01 19.11 20.74
CA LEU A 18 -3.49 20.38 20.19
C LEU A 18 -4.28 20.22 18.89
N TYR A 19 -4.01 19.16 18.11
CA TYR A 19 -4.58 18.95 16.78
C TYR A 19 -5.89 18.13 16.76
N GLY A 20 -6.29 17.58 17.91
CA GLY A 20 -7.56 16.89 18.09
C GLY A 20 -7.51 15.39 17.77
N THR A 21 -8.68 14.77 17.68
CA THR A 21 -8.87 13.31 17.58
C THR A 21 -8.12 12.64 16.45
N ARG A 22 -8.00 13.31 15.31
CA ARG A 22 -7.30 12.77 14.11
C ARG A 22 -5.78 12.67 14.30
N ALA A 23 -5.25 13.26 15.34
CA ALA A 23 -3.84 13.29 15.65
C ALA A 23 -3.40 12.20 16.66
N ALA A 24 -4.28 11.26 17.00
CA ALA A 24 -3.99 10.20 17.99
C ALA A 24 -2.73 9.36 17.64
N ASN A 25 -2.42 9.21 16.37
CA ASN A 25 -1.25 8.48 15.86
C ASN A 25 -0.09 9.40 15.41
N GLY A 26 -0.08 10.67 15.86
CA GLY A 26 0.90 11.68 15.49
C GLY A 26 0.43 12.61 14.36
N VAL A 27 1.26 13.61 14.05
CA VAL A 27 0.97 14.65 13.05
C VAL A 27 2.17 14.90 12.15
N ILE A 28 1.94 14.97 10.84
CA ILE A 28 2.93 15.42 9.88
C ILE A 28 2.60 16.87 9.49
N ILE A 29 3.44 17.82 9.87
CA ILE A 29 3.29 19.22 9.51
C ILE A 29 4.14 19.51 8.29
N VAL A 30 3.50 19.91 7.20
CA VAL A 30 4.16 20.33 5.96
C VAL A 30 4.11 21.85 5.88
N THR A 31 5.28 22.49 5.97
CA THR A 31 5.39 23.92 5.74
C THR A 31 5.74 24.15 4.28
N THR A 32 4.93 24.94 3.59
CA THR A 32 5.19 25.31 2.20
C THR A 32 6.04 26.57 2.11
N LYS A 33 6.84 26.66 1.01
CA LYS A 33 7.63 27.86 0.70
C LYS A 33 6.76 29.09 0.59
N LYS A 34 7.19 30.16 1.24
CA LYS A 34 6.59 31.50 1.13
C LYS A 34 7.33 32.31 0.09
N GLY A 35 6.73 33.42 -0.35
CA GLY A 35 7.47 34.41 -1.12
C GLY A 35 8.64 34.95 -0.32
N GLY A 36 9.81 35.00 -0.93
CA GLY A 36 10.97 35.68 -0.32
C GLY A 36 10.79 37.20 -0.34
N SER A 37 11.30 37.89 0.68
CA SER A 37 11.50 39.36 0.63
C SER A 37 12.70 39.65 -0.26
N ASN A 38 12.62 39.32 -1.54
CA ASN A 38 13.66 39.71 -2.50
C ASN A 38 13.56 41.21 -2.70
N LYS A 39 14.50 41.92 -2.15
CA LYS A 39 14.63 43.38 -2.33
C LYS A 39 14.89 43.79 -3.79
N ASP A 40 15.18 42.85 -4.67
CA ASP A 40 15.63 43.07 -6.05
C ASP A 40 14.64 42.60 -7.14
N GLY A 41 13.36 42.27 -6.83
CA GLY A 41 12.36 41.98 -7.85
C GLY A 41 11.59 40.67 -7.69
N ILE A 42 11.18 40.10 -8.80
CA ILE A 42 10.46 38.85 -8.88
C ILE A 42 11.46 37.72 -9.21
N GLY A 43 11.53 36.72 -8.33
CA GLY A 43 12.28 35.49 -8.60
C GLY A 43 11.47 34.52 -9.46
N PHE A 44 12.10 33.85 -10.39
CA PHE A 44 11.53 32.74 -11.16
C PHE A 44 12.33 31.47 -10.93
N SER A 45 11.63 30.37 -10.69
CA SER A 45 12.27 29.07 -10.60
C SER A 45 11.55 28.05 -11.48
N TYR A 46 12.35 27.20 -12.11
CA TYR A 46 11.88 26.08 -12.91
C TYR A 46 12.54 24.78 -12.45
N SER A 47 11.77 23.73 -12.35
CA SER A 47 12.33 22.39 -12.18
C SER A 47 11.65 21.39 -13.09
N SER A 48 12.44 20.47 -13.62
CA SER A 48 12.00 19.37 -14.45
C SER A 48 12.53 18.05 -13.90
N THR A 49 11.68 17.04 -13.88
CA THR A 49 12.05 15.68 -13.53
C THR A 49 11.51 14.74 -14.61
N SER A 50 12.40 13.95 -15.22
CA SER A 50 12.03 12.84 -16.11
C SER A 50 12.40 11.54 -15.43
N SER A 51 11.42 10.66 -15.21
CA SER A 51 11.59 9.38 -14.53
C SER A 51 11.22 8.23 -15.46
N TYR A 52 11.97 7.14 -15.33
CA TYR A 52 11.77 5.89 -16.07
C TYR A 52 11.64 4.76 -15.06
N ASP A 53 10.55 4.00 -15.15
CA ASP A 53 10.22 2.91 -14.26
C ASP A 53 10.39 1.58 -14.99
N ASP A 54 11.28 0.73 -14.50
CA ASP A 54 11.45 -0.65 -14.95
C ASP A 54 11.02 -1.62 -13.84
N ILE A 55 10.54 -2.79 -14.22
CA ILE A 55 10.18 -3.84 -13.26
C ILE A 55 11.42 -4.28 -12.48
N LEU A 56 11.29 -4.35 -11.17
CA LEU A 56 12.37 -4.75 -10.28
C LEU A 56 12.30 -6.23 -9.92
N ILE A 57 11.12 -6.73 -9.53
CA ILE A 57 10.93 -8.09 -9.02
C ILE A 57 9.72 -8.72 -9.72
N LEU A 58 9.92 -9.92 -10.24
CA LEU A 58 8.89 -10.85 -10.72
C LEU A 58 9.16 -12.21 -10.09
N PRO A 59 8.14 -13.08 -9.93
CA PRO A 59 8.34 -14.46 -9.51
C PRO A 59 9.37 -15.19 -10.37
N GLU A 60 10.08 -16.13 -9.78
CA GLU A 60 10.99 -17.00 -10.50
C GLU A 60 10.20 -18.10 -11.21
N TYR A 61 9.91 -17.90 -12.49
CA TYR A 61 9.14 -18.84 -13.29
C TYR A 61 10.01 -20.02 -13.77
N GLN A 62 9.40 -21.21 -13.85
CA GLN A 62 10.02 -22.36 -14.54
C GLN A 62 9.94 -22.16 -16.08
N ASN A 63 10.86 -22.77 -16.83
CA ASN A 63 10.92 -22.70 -18.28
C ASN A 63 11.19 -24.09 -18.90
N GLU A 64 10.71 -25.16 -18.25
CA GLU A 64 10.93 -26.53 -18.69
C GLU A 64 9.65 -27.20 -19.20
N TYR A 65 8.48 -26.84 -18.65
CA TYR A 65 7.21 -27.48 -18.94
C TYR A 65 6.17 -26.46 -19.42
N ALA A 66 5.36 -26.88 -20.38
CA ALA A 66 4.30 -26.10 -21.00
C ALA A 66 2.99 -26.12 -20.19
N GLY A 67 1.97 -25.48 -20.74
CA GLY A 67 0.61 -25.51 -20.22
C GLY A 67 -0.02 -26.89 -20.31
N GLY A 68 -0.83 -27.23 -19.31
CA GLY A 68 -1.53 -28.52 -19.22
C GLY A 68 -1.76 -28.94 -17.78
N TYR A 69 -2.60 -29.97 -17.57
CA TYR A 69 -2.82 -30.61 -16.26
C TYR A 69 -1.89 -31.83 -16.06
N THR A 70 -1.38 -32.39 -17.15
CA THR A 70 -0.49 -33.56 -17.18
C THR A 70 0.53 -33.40 -18.29
N GLN A 71 1.64 -34.14 -18.23
CA GLN A 71 2.70 -34.14 -19.25
C GLN A 71 2.31 -34.85 -20.57
N SER A 72 1.14 -35.46 -20.64
CA SER A 72 0.68 -36.16 -21.81
C SER A 72 0.29 -35.20 -22.93
N TRP A 73 0.73 -35.51 -24.14
CA TRP A 73 0.25 -34.83 -25.35
C TRP A 73 -1.21 -35.18 -25.62
N LEU A 74 -1.97 -34.17 -26.03
CA LEU A 74 -3.26 -34.38 -26.67
C LEU A 74 -3.11 -34.32 -28.19
N THR A 75 -4.09 -34.88 -28.93
CA THR A 75 -4.19 -34.73 -30.37
C THR A 75 -5.58 -34.23 -30.77
N GLU A 76 -5.62 -33.45 -31.84
CA GLU A 76 -6.87 -32.95 -32.42
C GLU A 76 -6.82 -33.12 -33.95
N ILE A 77 -7.97 -33.48 -34.53
CA ILE A 77 -8.10 -33.58 -35.98
C ILE A 77 -8.56 -32.26 -36.57
N ASP A 78 -7.76 -31.71 -37.47
CA ASP A 78 -8.15 -30.52 -38.19
C ASP A 78 -9.37 -30.77 -39.08
N PRO A 79 -10.48 -30.05 -38.95
CA PRO A 79 -11.67 -30.26 -39.77
C PRO A 79 -11.47 -29.89 -41.26
N GLU A 80 -10.43 -29.10 -41.61
CA GLU A 80 -10.21 -28.65 -42.97
C GLU A 80 -9.37 -29.62 -43.79
N ASP A 81 -8.27 -30.14 -43.22
CA ASP A 81 -7.37 -31.06 -43.91
C ASP A 81 -7.54 -32.54 -43.52
N GLY A 82 -8.24 -32.77 -42.38
CA GLY A 82 -8.52 -34.11 -41.85
C GLY A 82 -7.30 -34.79 -41.20
N LEU A 83 -6.19 -34.06 -40.97
CA LEU A 83 -4.99 -34.57 -40.32
C LEU A 83 -5.04 -34.39 -38.81
N GLU A 84 -4.32 -35.26 -38.10
CA GLU A 84 -4.18 -35.23 -36.65
C GLU A 84 -2.93 -34.49 -36.25
N TYR A 85 -3.06 -33.55 -35.28
CA TYR A 85 -1.99 -32.69 -34.81
C TYR A 85 -1.80 -32.80 -33.31
N ASN A 86 -0.54 -32.73 -32.84
CA ASN A 86 -0.25 -32.54 -31.41
C ASN A 86 -0.76 -31.18 -30.95
N VAL A 87 -1.47 -31.15 -29.83
CA VAL A 87 -1.95 -29.93 -29.18
C VAL A 87 -1.70 -29.98 -27.68
N LEU A 88 -1.59 -28.83 -27.04
CA LEU A 88 -1.65 -28.72 -25.60
C LEU A 88 -3.11 -28.78 -25.13
N ASN A 89 -3.33 -29.01 -23.84
CA ASN A 89 -4.66 -28.86 -23.27
C ASN A 89 -4.96 -27.36 -23.12
N TYR A 90 -5.60 -26.74 -24.10
CA TYR A 90 -5.92 -25.32 -24.11
C TYR A 90 -6.90 -24.92 -23.00
N ALA A 91 -7.66 -25.86 -22.45
CA ALA A 91 -8.56 -25.62 -21.33
C ALA A 91 -7.84 -25.50 -19.99
N ALA A 92 -6.60 -26.00 -19.90
CA ALA A 92 -5.78 -25.87 -18.72
C ALA A 92 -5.24 -24.43 -18.60
N ASP A 93 -5.23 -23.89 -17.41
CA ASP A 93 -4.57 -22.64 -17.05
C ASP A 93 -3.32 -22.88 -16.17
N GLU A 94 -3.06 -24.14 -15.81
CA GLU A 94 -1.82 -24.59 -15.15
C GLU A 94 -0.69 -24.90 -16.13
N SER A 95 0.52 -25.02 -15.60
CA SER A 95 1.78 -25.32 -16.32
C SER A 95 2.37 -26.68 -15.96
N TRP A 96 1.52 -27.72 -15.85
CA TRP A 96 1.91 -29.13 -15.62
C TRP A 96 1.97 -29.95 -16.92
N GLY A 97 1.98 -29.28 -18.09
CA GLY A 97 1.96 -29.90 -19.40
C GLY A 97 3.27 -30.59 -19.84
N PRO A 98 3.38 -30.97 -21.12
CA PRO A 98 4.55 -31.60 -21.70
C PRO A 98 5.83 -30.79 -21.54
N LYS A 99 6.97 -31.46 -21.53
CA LYS A 99 8.29 -30.83 -21.55
C LYS A 99 8.50 -30.04 -22.84
N MET A 100 9.05 -28.84 -22.72
CA MET A 100 9.37 -27.94 -23.83
C MET A 100 10.70 -28.37 -24.47
N ASP A 101 10.63 -29.38 -25.34
CA ASP A 101 11.77 -30.06 -25.94
C ASP A 101 11.89 -29.84 -27.47
N GLY A 102 11.08 -28.94 -28.03
CA GLY A 102 11.06 -28.64 -29.44
C GLY A 102 10.13 -29.54 -30.26
N THR A 103 9.34 -30.41 -29.67
CA THR A 103 8.30 -31.20 -30.38
C THR A 103 7.34 -30.26 -31.08
N LEU A 104 7.02 -30.55 -32.35
CA LEU A 104 6.10 -29.72 -33.12
C LEU A 104 4.65 -29.89 -32.61
N TYR A 105 3.96 -28.75 -32.46
CA TYR A 105 2.54 -28.72 -32.09
C TYR A 105 1.82 -27.55 -32.76
N ARG A 106 0.50 -27.61 -32.78
CA ARG A 106 -0.32 -26.47 -33.19
C ARG A 106 -0.61 -25.60 -31.96
N PRO A 107 -0.24 -24.31 -31.96
CA PRO A 107 -0.56 -23.40 -30.88
C PRO A 107 -2.03 -22.94 -30.96
N TRP A 108 -2.54 -22.34 -29.89
CA TRP A 108 -3.92 -21.88 -29.76
C TRP A 108 -4.38 -20.97 -30.91
N TRP A 109 -3.52 -20.05 -31.36
CA TRP A 109 -3.83 -19.09 -32.42
C TRP A 109 -3.91 -19.73 -33.82
N SER A 110 -3.23 -20.81 -34.04
CA SER A 110 -3.21 -21.49 -35.35
C SER A 110 -4.51 -22.25 -35.69
N TRP A 111 -5.49 -22.26 -34.80
CA TRP A 111 -6.86 -22.73 -35.04
C TRP A 111 -7.81 -21.60 -35.44
N ILE A 112 -7.31 -20.39 -35.60
CA ILE A 112 -8.07 -19.18 -35.92
C ILE A 112 -7.60 -18.66 -37.25
N HIS A 113 -8.55 -18.45 -38.19
CA HIS A 113 -8.27 -17.79 -39.45
C HIS A 113 -8.03 -16.30 -39.22
N ASP A 114 -6.78 -15.95 -39.03
CA ASP A 114 -6.35 -14.54 -38.85
C ASP A 114 -4.83 -14.45 -39.06
N ASP A 115 -4.34 -13.24 -39.28
CA ASP A 115 -2.92 -12.92 -39.36
C ASP A 115 -2.44 -12.42 -37.98
N PHE A 116 -1.72 -13.25 -37.21
CA PHE A 116 -1.25 -12.97 -35.88
C PHE A 116 0.16 -12.36 -35.83
N ASP A 117 0.88 -12.33 -36.94
CA ASP A 117 2.22 -11.71 -36.99
C ASP A 117 2.30 -10.46 -37.87
N GLY A 118 1.22 -10.15 -38.58
CA GLY A 118 1.09 -8.91 -39.36
C GLY A 118 1.79 -8.97 -40.71
N ASP A 119 2.09 -10.16 -41.22
CA ASP A 119 2.76 -10.33 -42.51
C ASP A 119 1.78 -10.37 -43.72
N GLY A 120 0.48 -10.36 -43.45
CA GLY A 120 -0.61 -10.38 -44.42
C GLY A 120 -1.01 -11.78 -44.86
N ILE A 121 -0.53 -12.82 -44.20
CA ILE A 121 -0.83 -14.24 -44.48
C ILE A 121 -1.64 -14.80 -43.31
N ASP A 122 -2.66 -15.60 -43.57
CA ASP A 122 -3.43 -16.32 -42.56
C ASP A 122 -2.54 -17.39 -41.88
N ASP A 123 -2.45 -17.32 -40.57
CA ASP A 123 -1.67 -18.22 -39.72
C ASP A 123 -2.32 -19.58 -39.45
N TYR A 124 -3.54 -19.83 -39.98
CA TYR A 124 -4.26 -21.09 -39.77
C TYR A 124 -3.44 -22.29 -40.19
N GLY A 125 -3.44 -23.37 -39.43
CA GLY A 125 -2.71 -24.60 -39.70
C GLY A 125 -1.22 -24.59 -39.36
N THR A 126 -0.66 -23.47 -38.92
CA THR A 126 0.77 -23.36 -38.60
C THR A 126 1.14 -24.24 -37.41
N GLN A 127 2.25 -24.97 -37.53
CA GLN A 127 2.88 -25.71 -36.45
C GLN A 127 4.20 -25.06 -36.06
N ILE A 128 4.47 -25.02 -34.77
CA ILE A 128 5.73 -24.49 -34.23
C ILE A 128 6.36 -25.47 -33.22
N PRO A 129 7.69 -25.41 -33.03
CA PRO A 129 8.33 -26.18 -31.95
C PRO A 129 7.85 -25.69 -30.58
N LEU A 130 7.63 -26.62 -29.64
CA LEU A 130 7.29 -26.28 -28.25
C LEU A 130 8.53 -25.81 -27.50
N GLU A 131 8.65 -24.51 -27.37
CA GLU A 131 9.79 -23.83 -26.74
C GLU A 131 9.33 -22.84 -25.66
N PRO A 132 10.14 -22.60 -24.62
CA PRO A 132 9.81 -21.65 -23.58
C PRO A 132 9.90 -20.19 -24.09
N GLN A 133 9.04 -19.34 -23.52
CA GLN A 133 9.05 -17.88 -23.68
C GLN A 133 9.44 -17.25 -22.33
N PRO A 134 10.74 -17.25 -21.93
CA PRO A 134 11.17 -16.88 -20.57
C PRO A 134 10.76 -15.47 -20.15
N ASP A 135 10.73 -14.54 -21.09
CA ASP A 135 10.40 -13.13 -20.86
C ASP A 135 8.93 -12.79 -21.16
N ASN A 136 8.04 -13.76 -21.37
CA ASN A 136 6.66 -13.48 -21.80
C ASN A 136 5.93 -12.49 -20.85
N VAL A 137 5.96 -12.68 -19.55
CA VAL A 137 5.35 -11.76 -18.57
C VAL A 137 6.01 -10.38 -18.64
N LYS A 138 7.33 -10.33 -18.77
CA LYS A 138 8.07 -9.08 -18.89
C LYS A 138 7.76 -8.34 -20.19
N ASN A 139 7.57 -9.06 -21.30
CA ASN A 139 7.22 -8.50 -22.62
C ASN A 139 5.82 -7.88 -22.66
N PHE A 140 4.94 -8.27 -21.74
CA PHE A 140 3.64 -7.60 -21.55
C PHE A 140 3.79 -6.21 -20.94
N LEU A 141 4.76 -6.02 -20.06
CA LEU A 141 4.94 -4.80 -19.27
C LEU A 141 5.73 -3.75 -20.07
N ASN A 142 5.36 -2.49 -19.92
CA ASN A 142 6.05 -1.36 -20.54
C ASN A 142 7.11 -0.79 -19.60
N GLN A 143 8.03 -0.02 -20.15
CA GLN A 143 8.77 0.95 -19.35
C GLN A 143 7.83 2.10 -18.99
N GLY A 144 7.65 2.37 -17.70
CA GLY A 144 6.92 3.53 -17.22
C GLY A 144 7.73 4.81 -17.48
N VAL A 145 7.03 5.90 -17.83
CA VAL A 145 7.65 7.21 -18.05
C VAL A 145 6.83 8.27 -17.33
N ASN A 146 7.46 9.08 -16.48
CA ASN A 146 6.80 10.18 -15.80
C ASN A 146 7.60 11.48 -15.97
N GLN A 147 6.94 12.52 -16.50
CA GLN A 147 7.51 13.84 -16.71
C GLN A 147 6.82 14.85 -15.80
N ILE A 148 7.61 15.59 -15.03
CA ILE A 148 7.14 16.60 -14.10
C ILE A 148 7.81 17.92 -14.44
N HIS A 149 7.00 18.96 -14.66
CA HIS A 149 7.46 20.33 -14.82
C HIS A 149 6.83 21.20 -13.74
N ASN A 150 7.65 21.96 -13.06
CA ASN A 150 7.20 22.84 -12.00
C ASN A 150 7.78 24.25 -12.21
N PHE A 151 6.93 25.23 -12.22
CA PHE A 151 7.23 26.65 -12.38
C PHE A 151 6.84 27.39 -11.12
N ALA A 152 7.64 28.33 -10.66
CA ALA A 152 7.23 29.19 -9.56
C ALA A 152 7.77 30.60 -9.72
N LEU A 153 6.91 31.55 -9.34
CA LEU A 153 7.18 32.95 -9.22
C LEU A 153 7.08 33.35 -7.75
N ASP A 154 8.06 34.00 -7.21
CA ASP A 154 8.02 34.54 -5.86
C ASP A 154 8.59 35.95 -5.79
N GLY A 155 8.06 36.74 -4.88
CA GLY A 155 8.51 38.10 -4.67
C GLY A 155 7.93 38.68 -3.40
N GLY A 156 8.42 39.84 -3.02
CA GLY A 156 7.93 40.54 -1.85
C GLY A 156 8.73 41.79 -1.51
N ASN A 157 8.23 42.47 -0.51
CA ASN A 157 8.86 43.65 0.09
C ASN A 157 8.64 43.60 1.60
N ASP A 158 8.93 44.70 2.30
CA ASP A 158 8.84 44.75 3.78
C ASP A 158 7.42 44.54 4.33
N ILE A 159 6.36 44.73 3.51
CA ILE A 159 4.95 44.64 3.92
C ILE A 159 4.16 43.54 3.21
N SER A 160 4.70 42.96 2.15
CA SER A 160 3.98 41.92 1.39
C SER A 160 4.94 40.87 0.84
N SER A 161 4.44 39.64 0.75
CA SER A 161 5.12 38.57 0.02
C SER A 161 4.11 37.72 -0.74
N PHE A 162 4.55 37.16 -1.86
CA PHE A 162 3.74 36.20 -2.61
C PHE A 162 4.61 35.12 -3.25
N ARG A 163 4.00 33.97 -3.46
CA ARG A 163 4.51 32.86 -4.28
C ARG A 163 3.36 32.25 -5.06
N LEU A 164 3.55 32.13 -6.36
CA LEU A 164 2.67 31.41 -7.28
C LEU A 164 3.44 30.22 -7.85
N SER A 165 2.89 29.03 -7.78
CA SER A 165 3.48 27.82 -8.34
C SER A 165 2.50 27.10 -9.25
N PHE A 166 3.02 26.54 -10.34
CA PHE A 166 2.27 25.73 -11.29
C PHE A 166 3.04 24.45 -11.61
N LYS A 167 2.39 23.31 -11.46
CA LYS A 167 2.98 22.00 -11.72
C LYS A 167 2.13 21.24 -12.74
N ILE A 168 2.81 20.61 -13.69
CA ILE A 168 2.25 19.62 -14.62
C ILE A 168 2.99 18.31 -14.42
N GLU A 169 2.27 17.23 -14.43
CA GLU A 169 2.79 15.86 -14.37
C GLU A 169 2.06 15.01 -15.42
N ASP A 170 2.81 14.37 -16.32
CA ASP A 170 2.33 13.44 -17.35
C ASP A 170 3.05 12.11 -17.14
N GLY A 171 2.28 11.07 -16.82
CA GLY A 171 2.78 9.73 -16.48
C GLY A 171 2.11 8.63 -17.31
N LYS A 172 2.94 7.74 -17.84
CA LYS A 172 2.54 6.44 -18.39
C LYS A 172 3.07 5.36 -17.47
N GLY A 173 2.20 4.45 -17.02
CA GLY A 173 2.58 3.38 -16.12
C GLY A 173 3.29 2.22 -16.81
N VAL A 174 3.82 1.29 -16.00
CA VAL A 174 4.42 0.04 -16.49
C VAL A 174 3.38 -0.94 -17.04
N ILE A 175 2.13 -0.79 -16.62
CA ILE A 175 1.02 -1.57 -17.16
C ILE A 175 0.57 -0.93 -18.46
N PRO A 176 0.36 -1.71 -19.55
CA PRO A 176 -0.18 -1.19 -20.79
C PRO A 176 -1.45 -0.37 -20.59
N ASN A 177 -1.64 0.67 -21.41
CA ASN A 177 -2.82 1.54 -21.39
C ASN A 177 -3.06 2.35 -20.10
N SER A 178 -2.14 2.33 -19.13
CA SER A 178 -2.28 3.10 -17.90
C SER A 178 -1.60 4.48 -17.99
N LYS A 179 -2.34 5.54 -17.57
CA LYS A 179 -1.89 6.94 -17.59
C LYS A 179 -2.32 7.67 -16.33
N LEU A 180 -1.51 8.63 -15.90
CA LEU A 180 -1.80 9.51 -14.77
C LEU A 180 -1.35 10.93 -15.09
N ASN A 181 -2.31 11.85 -15.23
CA ASN A 181 -2.05 13.26 -15.48
C ASN A 181 -2.42 14.07 -14.24
N LYS A 182 -1.55 14.99 -13.83
CA LYS A 182 -1.84 15.91 -12.74
C LYS A 182 -1.47 17.33 -13.13
N SER A 183 -2.31 18.27 -12.77
CA SER A 183 -2.00 19.69 -12.79
C SER A 183 -2.32 20.31 -11.45
N SER A 184 -1.48 21.23 -10.99
CA SER A 184 -1.77 21.94 -9.75
C SER A 184 -1.29 23.37 -9.79
N LEU A 185 -2.08 24.24 -9.16
CA LEU A 185 -1.80 25.67 -8.98
C LEU A 185 -1.78 25.97 -7.48
N GLY A 186 -0.67 26.50 -6.99
CA GLY A 186 -0.51 26.92 -5.60
C GLY A 186 -0.27 28.42 -5.52
N PHE A 187 -0.91 29.07 -4.55
CA PHE A 187 -0.67 30.47 -4.22
C PHE A 187 -0.51 30.65 -2.72
N ASN A 188 0.53 31.34 -2.30
CA ASN A 188 0.77 31.78 -0.94
C ASN A 188 1.04 33.28 -0.96
N GLY A 189 0.31 34.05 -0.14
CA GLY A 189 0.46 35.47 -0.03
C GLY A 189 0.35 35.95 1.40
N SER A 190 1.09 37.02 1.75
CA SER A 190 0.95 37.73 3.02
C SER A 190 1.00 39.21 2.79
N LEU A 191 0.26 39.96 3.60
CA LEU A 191 0.18 41.42 3.52
C LEU A 191 0.00 42.00 4.92
N ASP A 192 0.87 42.93 5.30
CA ASP A 192 0.71 43.76 6.48
C ASP A 192 -0.18 44.97 6.13
N LEU A 193 -1.46 44.84 6.48
CA LEU A 193 -2.49 45.86 6.21
C LEU A 193 -2.22 47.12 7.02
N THR A 194 -1.75 46.97 8.23
CA THR A 194 -1.28 48.04 9.13
C THR A 194 -0.13 47.53 9.99
N GLY A 195 0.53 48.39 10.78
CA GLY A 195 1.55 47.94 11.73
C GLY A 195 1.04 46.96 12.82
N LYS A 196 -0.29 46.79 12.92
CA LYS A 196 -0.92 45.83 13.89
C LYS A 196 -1.75 44.74 13.26
N LEU A 197 -2.09 44.83 11.99
CA LEU A 197 -2.98 43.88 11.32
C LEU A 197 -2.29 43.29 10.10
N SER A 198 -2.08 41.98 10.07
CA SER A 198 -1.58 41.23 8.94
C SER A 198 -2.59 40.21 8.44
N SER A 199 -2.56 39.97 7.14
CA SER A 199 -3.38 38.93 6.51
C SER A 199 -2.47 37.92 5.83
N SER A 200 -2.88 36.65 5.79
CA SER A 200 -2.26 35.64 4.95
C SER A 200 -3.31 34.78 4.27
N VAL A 201 -2.97 34.34 3.04
CA VAL A 201 -3.80 33.46 2.25
C VAL A 201 -2.90 32.38 1.64
N SER A 202 -3.38 31.15 1.68
CA SER A 202 -2.80 30.03 0.95
C SER A 202 -3.92 29.27 0.30
N PHE A 203 -3.83 28.99 -0.99
CA PHE A 203 -4.73 28.04 -1.65
C PHE A 203 -3.99 27.18 -2.63
N ASN A 204 -4.49 25.98 -2.82
CA ASN A 204 -3.97 25.00 -3.77
C ASN A 204 -5.15 24.37 -4.49
N TYR A 205 -5.08 24.37 -5.80
CA TYR A 205 -6.00 23.62 -6.66
C TYR A 205 -5.21 22.51 -7.33
N ALA A 206 -5.77 21.31 -7.34
CA ALA A 206 -5.17 20.14 -7.98
C ALA A 206 -6.24 19.38 -8.77
N ASN A 207 -5.98 19.16 -10.06
CA ASN A 207 -6.70 18.22 -10.91
C ASN A 207 -5.84 16.98 -11.09
N THR A 208 -6.42 15.80 -10.91
CA THR A 208 -5.77 14.50 -11.13
C THR A 208 -6.70 13.68 -12.01
N GLN A 209 -6.17 13.15 -13.11
CA GLN A 209 -6.86 12.31 -14.07
C GLN A 209 -6.11 10.98 -14.21
N GLY A 210 -6.80 9.88 -13.92
CA GLY A 210 -6.34 8.51 -14.14
C GLY A 210 -7.08 7.89 -15.32
N PHE A 211 -6.36 7.16 -16.17
CA PHE A 211 -6.94 6.37 -17.25
C PHE A 211 -6.30 4.99 -17.27
N GLY A 212 -7.11 3.93 -17.43
CA GLY A 212 -6.62 2.57 -17.41
C GLY A 212 -5.95 2.22 -16.08
N ARG A 213 -6.52 2.69 -14.95
CA ARG A 213 -5.99 2.38 -13.62
C ARG A 213 -5.96 0.87 -13.43
N PRO A 214 -4.79 0.26 -13.22
CA PRO A 214 -4.70 -1.18 -13.06
C PRO A 214 -5.36 -1.59 -11.74
N ALA A 215 -6.19 -2.62 -11.80
CA ALA A 215 -6.67 -3.29 -10.60
C ALA A 215 -5.51 -3.99 -9.88
N SER A 216 -5.61 -4.14 -8.57
CA SER A 216 -4.69 -4.91 -7.74
C SER A 216 -5.48 -5.86 -6.84
N GLY A 217 -4.84 -6.93 -6.37
CA GLY A 217 -5.49 -7.94 -5.55
C GLY A 217 -6.16 -9.04 -6.38
N TYR A 218 -6.91 -9.92 -5.70
CA TYR A 218 -7.56 -11.07 -6.32
C TYR A 218 -8.82 -10.64 -7.08
N SER A 219 -8.68 -10.33 -8.35
CA SER A 219 -9.77 -9.94 -9.25
C SER A 219 -9.48 -10.47 -10.67
N PRO A 220 -9.71 -11.78 -10.91
CA PRO A 220 -9.24 -12.44 -12.13
C PRO A 220 -9.88 -11.91 -13.41
N LEU A 221 -11.12 -11.45 -13.36
CA LEU A 221 -11.90 -11.18 -14.57
C LEU A 221 -12.01 -9.68 -14.89
N VAL A 222 -11.69 -8.82 -13.96
CA VAL A 222 -11.95 -7.37 -14.05
C VAL A 222 -10.70 -6.54 -14.32
N GLY A 223 -9.63 -7.15 -14.84
CA GLY A 223 -8.47 -6.38 -15.27
C GLY A 223 -7.29 -6.37 -14.32
N ASN A 224 -6.97 -7.52 -13.71
CA ASN A 224 -5.69 -7.74 -13.03
C ASN A 224 -4.88 -8.88 -13.67
N PRO A 225 -4.29 -8.70 -14.86
CA PRO A 225 -3.47 -9.74 -15.48
C PRO A 225 -2.22 -10.11 -14.69
N VAL A 226 -1.71 -9.25 -13.82
CA VAL A 226 -0.58 -9.60 -12.94
C VAL A 226 -0.93 -10.78 -12.05
N GLN A 227 -2.17 -10.86 -11.58
CA GLN A 227 -2.64 -12.04 -10.86
C GLN A 227 -2.60 -13.29 -11.75
N SER A 228 -3.15 -13.20 -13.00
CA SER A 228 -3.08 -14.30 -13.96
C SER A 228 -1.63 -14.72 -14.21
N PHE A 229 -0.73 -13.79 -14.51
CA PHE A 229 0.68 -14.06 -14.76
C PHE A 229 1.39 -14.75 -13.59
N ASN A 230 1.02 -14.47 -12.35
CA ASN A 230 1.68 -15.01 -11.17
C ASN A 230 1.04 -16.31 -10.68
N GLN A 231 -0.19 -16.62 -11.09
CA GLN A 231 -0.98 -17.71 -10.51
C GLN A 231 -1.50 -18.70 -11.54
N TRP A 232 -1.88 -18.24 -12.76
CA TRP A 232 -2.59 -19.05 -13.76
C TRP A 232 -2.15 -18.67 -15.17
N PHE A 233 -0.90 -18.98 -15.52
CA PHE A 233 -0.36 -18.65 -16.84
C PHE A 233 0.58 -19.74 -17.32
N GLN A 234 1.03 -19.66 -18.57
CA GLN A 234 1.81 -20.71 -19.19
C GLN A 234 3.10 -20.15 -19.82
N ARG A 235 4.15 -20.96 -19.82
CA ARG A 235 5.50 -20.49 -20.16
C ARG A 235 5.85 -20.57 -21.64
N GLN A 236 5.06 -21.26 -22.47
CA GLN A 236 5.21 -21.30 -23.93
C GLN A 236 4.41 -20.20 -24.64
N LEU A 237 3.62 -19.40 -23.93
CA LEU A 237 2.76 -18.39 -24.55
C LEU A 237 3.59 -17.22 -25.07
N ASP A 238 3.48 -16.98 -26.39
CA ASP A 238 4.03 -15.80 -27.05
C ASP A 238 3.13 -14.58 -26.81
N MET A 239 3.68 -13.57 -26.15
CA MET A 239 2.95 -12.36 -25.81
C MET A 239 2.63 -11.50 -27.03
N ASP A 240 3.43 -11.56 -28.11
CA ASP A 240 3.16 -10.79 -29.32
C ASP A 240 1.94 -11.34 -30.07
N LYS A 241 1.75 -12.66 -30.10
CA LYS A 241 0.52 -13.27 -30.64
C LYS A 241 -0.72 -12.93 -29.82
N LEU A 242 -0.59 -12.74 -28.48
CA LEU A 242 -1.69 -12.33 -27.61
C LEU A 242 -2.09 -10.85 -27.77
N ARG A 243 -1.25 -9.99 -28.41
CA ARG A 243 -1.62 -8.60 -28.73
C ARG A 243 -2.82 -8.53 -29.67
N LYS A 244 -2.97 -9.51 -30.57
CA LYS A 244 -4.14 -9.64 -31.41
C LYS A 244 -5.26 -10.38 -30.63
N TYR A 245 -5.91 -9.65 -29.75
CA TYR A 245 -6.98 -10.17 -28.88
C TYR A 245 -8.38 -10.05 -29.50
N LYS A 246 -8.50 -9.45 -30.70
CA LYS A 246 -9.78 -9.20 -31.34
C LYS A 246 -9.68 -9.37 -32.84
N GLY A 247 -10.60 -10.15 -33.40
CA GLY A 247 -10.76 -10.32 -34.85
C GLY A 247 -11.54 -9.16 -35.48
N ASP A 248 -11.45 -9.05 -36.80
CA ASP A 248 -12.17 -8.05 -37.59
C ASP A 248 -13.70 -8.21 -37.52
N ASP A 249 -14.18 -9.41 -37.23
CA ASP A 249 -15.59 -9.75 -37.01
C ASP A 249 -16.06 -9.40 -35.58
N GLY A 250 -15.17 -8.94 -34.73
CA GLY A 250 -15.42 -8.60 -33.34
C GLY A 250 -15.32 -9.76 -32.35
N SER A 251 -14.94 -10.97 -32.81
CA SER A 251 -14.65 -12.10 -31.94
C SER A 251 -13.45 -11.79 -31.02
N ILE A 252 -13.48 -12.29 -29.78
CA ILE A 252 -12.41 -12.08 -28.79
C ILE A 252 -11.57 -13.34 -28.72
N TYR A 253 -10.26 -13.16 -28.87
CA TYR A 253 -9.27 -14.22 -28.83
C TYR A 253 -8.61 -14.30 -27.43
N SER A 254 -8.36 -15.53 -27.00
CA SER A 254 -7.62 -15.80 -25.76
C SER A 254 -6.79 -17.06 -25.92
N TRP A 255 -5.77 -17.20 -25.10
CA TRP A 255 -4.92 -18.37 -25.02
C TRP A 255 -5.59 -19.57 -24.33
N ASN A 256 -6.56 -19.31 -23.44
CA ASN A 256 -7.25 -20.32 -22.63
C ASN A 256 -8.59 -20.66 -23.30
N LEU A 257 -8.53 -21.55 -24.28
CA LEU A 257 -9.68 -21.97 -25.09
C LEU A 257 -10.38 -23.19 -24.48
N ARG A 258 -11.66 -23.34 -24.76
CA ARG A 258 -12.39 -24.57 -24.37
C ARG A 258 -11.84 -25.81 -25.08
N SER A 259 -11.50 -25.69 -26.36
CA SER A 259 -10.82 -26.74 -27.16
C SER A 259 -10.35 -26.12 -28.48
N ALA A 260 -9.59 -26.87 -29.30
CA ALA A 260 -9.21 -26.50 -30.63
C ALA A 260 -10.39 -26.18 -31.55
N THR A 261 -11.54 -26.84 -31.34
CA THR A 261 -12.77 -26.65 -32.12
C THR A 261 -13.80 -25.73 -31.46
N ASN A 262 -13.53 -25.27 -30.22
CA ASN A 262 -14.35 -24.32 -29.51
C ASN A 262 -13.46 -23.18 -28.96
N LEU A 263 -13.27 -22.18 -29.81
CA LEU A 263 -12.33 -21.06 -29.59
C LEU A 263 -12.79 -20.03 -28.57
N ARG A 264 -13.91 -20.26 -27.85
CA ARG A 264 -14.33 -19.35 -26.77
C ARG A 264 -13.41 -19.50 -25.56
N PRO A 265 -13.06 -18.39 -24.91
CA PRO A 265 -12.32 -18.42 -23.64
C PRO A 265 -13.03 -19.30 -22.61
N LEU A 266 -12.27 -19.97 -21.74
CA LEU A 266 -12.80 -20.80 -20.67
C LEU A 266 -12.73 -20.12 -19.30
N TYR A 267 -11.55 -19.73 -18.83
CA TYR A 267 -11.31 -19.11 -17.53
C TYR A 267 -10.67 -17.71 -17.66
N TRP A 268 -9.94 -17.45 -18.76
CA TRP A 268 -9.14 -16.24 -18.90
C TRP A 268 -9.38 -15.57 -20.25
N ASP A 269 -9.71 -14.28 -20.19
CA ASP A 269 -9.60 -13.40 -21.36
C ASP A 269 -8.13 -13.13 -21.69
N SER A 270 -7.84 -12.64 -22.89
CA SER A 270 -6.52 -12.11 -23.19
C SER A 270 -6.16 -10.99 -22.21
N PRO A 271 -4.92 -10.97 -21.67
CA PRO A 271 -4.48 -9.86 -20.82
C PRO A 271 -4.56 -8.51 -21.52
N TYR A 272 -4.40 -8.47 -22.84
CA TYR A 272 -4.57 -7.24 -23.62
C TYR A 272 -6.03 -6.81 -23.71
N PHE A 273 -6.98 -7.75 -23.91
CA PHE A 273 -8.39 -7.44 -23.84
C PHE A 273 -8.76 -6.81 -22.49
N SER A 274 -8.33 -7.44 -21.40
CA SER A 274 -8.62 -6.97 -20.06
C SER A 274 -8.10 -5.54 -19.79
N TYR A 275 -6.93 -5.15 -20.31
CA TYR A 275 -6.39 -3.82 -20.08
C TYR A 275 -6.78 -2.75 -21.10
N PHE A 276 -7.12 -3.14 -22.31
CA PHE A 276 -7.48 -2.16 -23.34
C PHE A 276 -8.99 -1.91 -23.42
N GLU A 277 -9.79 -2.90 -23.04
CA GLU A 277 -11.24 -2.83 -23.17
C GLU A 277 -11.94 -2.63 -21.80
N ASN A 278 -11.50 -3.31 -20.73
CA ASN A 278 -12.00 -3.13 -19.38
C ASN A 278 -11.26 -1.96 -18.71
N VAL A 279 -11.79 -0.76 -18.83
CA VAL A 279 -11.10 0.47 -18.47
C VAL A 279 -11.73 1.09 -17.22
N SER A 280 -10.88 1.52 -16.28
CA SER A 280 -11.22 2.40 -15.17
C SER A 280 -10.67 3.79 -15.45
N GLU A 281 -11.53 4.79 -15.39
CA GLU A 281 -11.17 6.22 -15.54
C GLU A 281 -11.53 6.97 -14.28
N ASP A 282 -10.70 7.92 -13.87
CA ASP A 282 -11.02 8.77 -12.73
C ASP A 282 -10.55 10.22 -12.92
N GLU A 283 -11.35 11.13 -12.38
CA GLU A 283 -11.00 12.54 -12.29
C GLU A 283 -11.29 13.08 -10.89
N ARG A 284 -10.27 13.71 -10.28
CA ARG A 284 -10.38 14.35 -8.99
C ARG A 284 -9.98 15.81 -9.08
N ASN A 285 -10.91 16.70 -8.74
CA ASN A 285 -10.70 18.12 -8.58
C ASN A 285 -10.69 18.46 -7.10
N ARG A 286 -9.60 19.02 -6.58
CA ARG A 286 -9.46 19.37 -5.16
C ARG A 286 -9.01 20.82 -5.00
N LEU A 287 -9.70 21.57 -4.17
CA LEU A 287 -9.32 22.90 -3.72
C LEU A 287 -9.16 22.89 -2.20
N TYR A 288 -7.98 23.29 -1.72
CA TYR A 288 -7.74 23.42 -0.28
C TYR A 288 -6.87 24.61 0.04
N GLY A 289 -7.07 25.17 1.23
CA GLY A 289 -6.30 26.31 1.65
C GLY A 289 -6.83 26.97 2.91
N ASN A 290 -6.28 28.15 3.19
CA ASN A 290 -6.66 28.93 4.34
C ASN A 290 -6.56 30.44 4.06
N PHE A 291 -7.36 31.17 4.79
CA PHE A 291 -7.24 32.61 4.97
C PHE A 291 -7.14 32.91 6.45
N SER A 292 -6.20 33.78 6.86
CA SER A 292 -6.07 34.19 8.23
C SER A 292 -5.81 35.69 8.37
N LEU A 293 -6.29 36.24 9.48
CA LEU A 293 -6.04 37.61 9.93
C LEU A 293 -5.41 37.53 11.31
N VAL A 294 -4.30 38.24 11.52
CA VAL A 294 -3.61 38.34 12.81
C VAL A 294 -3.59 39.81 13.25
N TYR A 295 -4.20 40.06 14.40
CA TYR A 295 -4.19 41.37 15.05
C TYR A 295 -3.26 41.38 16.25
N LYS A 296 -2.21 42.17 16.19
CA LYS A 296 -1.26 42.42 17.28
C LYS A 296 -1.88 43.46 18.25
N ALA A 297 -2.61 42.99 19.25
CA ALA A 297 -3.30 43.83 20.22
C ALA A 297 -2.29 44.62 21.07
N THR A 298 -1.20 43.91 21.53
CA THR A 298 -0.05 44.51 22.24
C THR A 298 1.25 43.90 21.64
N GLN A 299 2.40 44.28 22.17
CA GLN A 299 3.68 43.63 21.81
C GLN A 299 3.70 42.15 22.17
N ASN A 300 2.93 41.75 23.19
CA ASN A 300 2.93 40.42 23.77
C ASN A 300 1.68 39.60 23.42
N LEU A 301 0.60 40.24 22.96
CA LEU A 301 -0.69 39.58 22.67
C LEU A 301 -1.07 39.72 21.18
N SER A 302 -1.28 38.62 20.54
CA SER A 302 -1.84 38.56 19.20
C SER A 302 -3.10 37.69 19.15
N ILE A 303 -4.08 38.12 18.36
CA ILE A 303 -5.34 37.41 18.12
C ILE A 303 -5.38 37.05 16.64
N MET A 304 -5.64 35.76 16.34
CA MET A 304 -5.77 35.25 14.98
C MET A 304 -7.20 34.73 14.76
N GLY A 305 -7.80 35.12 13.65
CA GLY A 305 -8.97 34.46 13.09
C GLY A 305 -8.58 33.78 11.79
N ALA A 306 -8.99 32.53 11.61
CA ALA A 306 -8.68 31.76 10.41
C ALA A 306 -9.88 30.96 9.90
N VAL A 307 -9.98 30.86 8.58
CA VAL A 307 -10.89 29.93 7.88
C VAL A 307 -10.05 29.01 7.04
N ARG A 308 -10.27 27.69 7.17
CA ARG A 308 -9.61 26.66 6.38
C ARG A 308 -10.66 25.87 5.64
N SER A 309 -10.40 25.56 4.38
CA SER A 309 -11.28 24.74 3.52
C SER A 309 -10.47 23.62 2.88
N ASP A 310 -11.08 22.45 2.80
CA ASP A 310 -10.60 21.33 1.97
C ASP A 310 -11.82 20.70 1.29
N GLN A 311 -11.89 20.84 -0.03
CA GLN A 311 -13.01 20.33 -0.81
C GLN A 311 -12.52 19.58 -2.04
N TYR A 312 -13.19 18.50 -2.37
CA TYR A 312 -12.97 17.79 -3.62
C TYR A 312 -14.26 17.26 -4.24
N ASP A 313 -14.21 17.14 -5.56
CA ASP A 313 -15.10 16.33 -6.37
C ASP A 313 -14.27 15.21 -7.01
N PHE A 314 -14.79 13.99 -6.97
CA PHE A 314 -14.12 12.80 -7.49
C PHE A 314 -15.11 11.94 -8.28
N LEU A 315 -14.87 11.82 -9.57
CA LEU A 315 -15.59 10.95 -10.49
C LEU A 315 -14.76 9.71 -10.77
N VAL A 316 -15.37 8.54 -10.70
CA VAL A 316 -14.80 7.26 -11.14
C VAL A 316 -15.79 6.61 -12.08
N GLU A 317 -15.31 6.18 -13.23
CA GLU A 317 -16.08 5.46 -14.24
C GLU A 317 -15.38 4.13 -14.53
N ASP A 318 -16.07 3.03 -14.28
CA ASP A 318 -15.55 1.67 -14.47
C ASP A 318 -16.42 0.95 -15.51
N ARG A 319 -15.77 0.17 -16.37
CA ARG A 319 -16.48 -0.65 -17.36
C ARG A 319 -15.86 -2.02 -17.56
N ILE A 320 -16.70 -2.99 -17.84
CA ILE A 320 -16.34 -4.27 -18.46
C ILE A 320 -16.92 -4.30 -19.86
N ALA A 321 -16.08 -4.66 -20.83
CA ALA A 321 -16.43 -4.67 -22.24
C ALA A 321 -17.24 -5.90 -22.61
N SER A 322 -18.09 -5.74 -23.64
CA SER A 322 -18.85 -6.84 -24.24
C SER A 322 -17.93 -7.81 -24.98
N GLY A 323 -18.24 -9.09 -24.91
CA GLY A 323 -17.56 -10.15 -25.66
C GLY A 323 -16.51 -10.96 -24.89
N GLY A 324 -16.08 -10.51 -23.70
CA GLY A 324 -15.24 -11.27 -22.79
C GLY A 324 -16.01 -12.32 -21.99
N LEU A 325 -15.35 -12.89 -20.97
CA LEU A 325 -15.94 -13.90 -20.08
C LEU A 325 -16.98 -13.33 -19.12
N GLU A 326 -16.73 -12.12 -18.64
CA GLU A 326 -17.66 -11.44 -17.74
C GLU A 326 -18.76 -10.73 -18.51
N GLN A 327 -19.92 -10.60 -17.86
CA GLN A 327 -21.00 -9.79 -18.39
C GLN A 327 -20.57 -8.33 -18.45
N ASP A 328 -20.81 -7.69 -19.58
CA ASP A 328 -20.53 -6.28 -19.74
C ASP A 328 -21.35 -5.43 -18.76
N TRP A 329 -20.73 -4.35 -18.26
CA TRP A 329 -21.39 -3.41 -17.37
C TRP A 329 -20.68 -2.06 -17.37
N TYR A 330 -21.35 -1.07 -16.85
CA TYR A 330 -20.81 0.26 -16.62
C TYR A 330 -21.21 0.78 -15.24
N SER A 331 -20.28 1.45 -14.58
CA SER A 331 -20.51 2.08 -13.28
C SER A 331 -19.97 3.50 -13.29
N MET A 332 -20.70 4.41 -12.68
CA MET A 332 -20.31 5.78 -12.43
C MET A 332 -20.45 6.08 -10.93
N ALA A 333 -19.36 6.47 -10.28
CA ALA A 333 -19.32 6.85 -8.88
C ALA A 333 -18.86 8.30 -8.74
N LYS A 334 -19.77 9.20 -8.37
CA LYS A 334 -19.46 10.59 -8.05
C LYS A 334 -19.42 10.76 -6.53
N ARG A 335 -18.30 11.25 -6.02
CA ARG A 335 -18.06 11.52 -4.59
C ARG A 335 -17.62 12.96 -4.41
N SER A 336 -18.12 13.62 -3.38
CA SER A 336 -17.65 14.96 -3.01
C SER A 336 -17.50 15.08 -1.50
N GLN A 337 -16.55 15.88 -1.08
CA GLN A 337 -16.37 16.24 0.32
C GLN A 337 -16.06 17.72 0.43
N ASN A 338 -16.66 18.34 1.43
CA ASN A 338 -16.36 19.71 1.83
C ASN A 338 -16.12 19.75 3.33
N GLU A 339 -14.91 20.12 3.75
CA GLU A 339 -14.55 20.35 5.13
C GLU A 339 -14.18 21.81 5.34
N MET A 340 -14.85 22.45 6.29
CA MET A 340 -14.62 23.84 6.68
C MET A 340 -14.23 23.88 8.16
N ASN A 341 -13.18 24.66 8.47
CA ASN A 341 -12.71 24.91 9.82
C ASN A 341 -12.69 26.40 10.08
N TYR A 342 -13.36 26.84 11.14
CA TYR A 342 -13.40 28.22 11.62
C TYR A 342 -12.66 28.27 12.96
N GLU A 343 -11.59 29.03 13.03
CA GLU A 343 -10.70 29.06 14.20
C GLU A 343 -10.46 30.49 14.67
N VAL A 344 -10.48 30.66 15.99
CA VAL A 344 -10.02 31.87 16.63
C VAL A 344 -9.03 31.47 17.72
N THR A 345 -7.87 32.14 17.76
CA THR A 345 -6.85 31.92 18.79
C THR A 345 -6.33 33.26 19.35
N ALA A 346 -5.97 33.27 20.62
CA ALA A 346 -5.22 34.37 21.26
C ALA A 346 -3.90 33.79 21.75
N ASN A 347 -2.80 34.39 21.30
CA ASN A 347 -1.43 33.99 21.65
C ASN A 347 -0.81 35.11 22.50
N TYR A 348 -0.31 34.74 23.66
CA TYR A 348 0.45 35.63 24.55
C TYR A 348 1.85 35.11 24.74
N SER A 349 2.84 35.99 24.65
CA SER A 349 4.24 35.63 24.94
C SER A 349 4.90 36.76 25.75
N GLN A 350 5.65 36.37 26.76
CA GLN A 350 6.40 37.29 27.65
C GLN A 350 7.78 36.72 27.93
N ASP A 351 8.80 37.52 27.66
CA ASP A 351 10.18 37.25 28.06
C ASP A 351 10.55 38.11 29.26
N LEU A 352 10.96 37.48 30.37
CA LEU A 352 11.43 38.09 31.58
C LEU A 352 12.94 37.86 31.81
N GLY A 353 13.68 37.49 30.78
CA GLY A 353 15.10 37.17 30.79
C GLY A 353 15.37 35.72 31.21
N PHE A 354 15.39 35.40 32.51
CA PHE A 354 15.58 34.01 32.95
C PHE A 354 14.30 33.15 32.83
N LEU A 355 13.16 33.77 32.62
CA LEU A 355 11.86 33.10 32.49
C LEU A 355 11.15 33.58 31.24
N SER A 356 10.87 32.70 30.29
CA SER A 356 9.99 32.99 29.15
C SER A 356 8.71 32.19 29.30
N PHE A 357 7.59 32.85 29.06
CA PHE A 357 6.24 32.24 29.06
C PHE A 357 5.60 32.43 27.70
N SER A 358 5.02 31.41 27.14
CA SER A 358 4.11 31.51 25.99
C SER A 358 2.84 30.72 26.26
N GLY A 359 1.69 31.27 25.86
CA GLY A 359 0.41 30.62 26.01
C GLY A 359 -0.49 30.89 24.82
N LEU A 360 -1.34 29.92 24.53
CA LEU A 360 -2.34 30.00 23.49
C LEU A 360 -3.67 29.52 24.06
N ILE A 361 -4.74 30.25 23.78
CA ILE A 361 -6.12 29.79 23.98
C ILE A 361 -6.89 29.94 22.65
N GLY A 362 -7.79 29.01 22.36
CA GLY A 362 -8.54 29.07 21.11
C GLY A 362 -9.78 28.19 21.11
N GLY A 363 -10.53 28.39 20.03
CA GLY A 363 -11.68 27.55 19.67
C GLY A 363 -11.72 27.29 18.18
N ASN A 364 -12.23 26.13 17.80
CA ASN A 364 -12.41 25.71 16.43
C ASN A 364 -13.79 25.08 16.23
N ILE A 365 -14.42 25.35 15.09
CA ILE A 365 -15.61 24.61 14.61
C ILE A 365 -15.23 23.98 13.28
N MET A 366 -15.27 22.66 13.23
CA MET A 366 -15.09 21.88 12.01
C MET A 366 -16.44 21.35 11.54
N ASN A 367 -16.77 21.62 10.28
CA ASN A 367 -17.93 21.04 9.59
C ASN A 367 -17.43 20.24 8.39
N ARG A 368 -17.86 18.99 8.29
CA ARG A 368 -17.57 18.11 7.15
C ARG A 368 -18.86 17.58 6.55
N VAL A 369 -19.03 17.74 5.26
CA VAL A 369 -20.10 17.13 4.47
C VAL A 369 -19.48 16.25 3.41
N TYR A 370 -19.82 14.99 3.41
CA TYR A 370 -19.46 14.02 2.36
C TYR A 370 -20.71 13.53 1.67
N SER A 371 -20.68 13.43 0.34
CA SER A 371 -21.76 12.83 -0.43
C SER A 371 -21.23 11.90 -1.50
N SER A 372 -21.98 10.83 -1.77
CA SER A 372 -21.69 9.91 -2.88
C SER A 372 -22.96 9.56 -3.63
N ASN A 373 -22.83 9.43 -4.96
CA ASN A 373 -23.84 8.89 -5.85
C ASN A 373 -23.15 7.83 -6.72
N ILE A 374 -23.55 6.59 -6.55
CA ILE A 374 -23.00 5.45 -7.29
C ILE A 374 -24.14 4.86 -8.10
N SER A 375 -23.96 4.83 -9.42
CA SER A 375 -24.89 4.25 -10.38
C SER A 375 -24.21 3.15 -11.16
N GLN A 376 -24.87 2.01 -11.34
CA GLN A 376 -24.33 0.85 -12.05
C GLN A 376 -25.42 0.18 -12.86
N THR A 377 -25.09 -0.22 -14.09
CA THR A 377 -25.97 -1.04 -14.93
C THR A 377 -26.20 -2.42 -14.31
N SER A 378 -27.33 -3.02 -14.62
CA SER A 378 -27.72 -4.36 -14.18
C SER A 378 -28.20 -5.19 -15.36
N GLY A 379 -27.88 -6.49 -15.37
CA GLY A 379 -28.27 -7.41 -16.45
C GLY A 379 -27.50 -7.20 -17.77
N GLY A 380 -26.38 -6.47 -17.74
CA GLY A 380 -25.55 -6.14 -18.90
C GLY A 380 -25.95 -4.85 -19.60
N LEU A 381 -25.34 -4.64 -20.79
CA LEU A 381 -25.59 -3.49 -21.66
C LEU A 381 -26.56 -3.88 -22.79
N SER A 382 -27.66 -3.13 -22.96
CA SER A 382 -28.62 -3.31 -24.04
C SER A 382 -28.03 -2.98 -25.43
N LEU A 383 -26.97 -2.18 -25.47
CA LEU A 383 -26.19 -1.85 -26.66
C LEU A 383 -24.70 -2.07 -26.36
N PRO A 384 -24.10 -3.16 -26.91
CA PRO A 384 -22.69 -3.46 -26.70
C PRO A 384 -21.77 -2.28 -27.04
N GLY A 385 -20.81 -1.96 -26.17
CA GLY A 385 -19.85 -0.88 -26.36
C GLY A 385 -20.41 0.54 -26.06
N TYR A 386 -21.67 0.67 -25.68
CA TYR A 386 -22.25 1.93 -25.23
C TYR A 386 -22.29 1.99 -23.70
N TYR A 387 -21.24 2.55 -23.12
CA TYR A 387 -21.05 2.64 -21.66
C TYR A 387 -21.80 3.84 -21.07
N ASN A 388 -23.05 3.60 -20.73
CA ASN A 388 -23.94 4.58 -20.10
C ASN A 388 -24.96 3.87 -19.21
N ILE A 389 -25.39 4.52 -18.14
CA ILE A 389 -26.42 3.98 -17.24
C ILE A 389 -27.75 3.72 -17.99
N ASP A 390 -28.07 4.51 -19.03
CA ASP A 390 -29.27 4.32 -19.85
C ASP A 390 -29.24 3.04 -20.68
N ALA A 391 -28.05 2.45 -20.89
CA ALA A 391 -27.88 1.17 -21.59
C ALA A 391 -28.15 -0.04 -20.68
N SER A 392 -28.54 0.15 -19.42
CA SER A 392 -28.84 -0.97 -18.51
C SER A 392 -29.99 -1.82 -19.05
N VAL A 393 -29.78 -3.16 -19.12
CA VAL A 393 -30.84 -4.11 -19.54
C VAL A 393 -31.94 -4.15 -18.48
N ASP A 394 -31.53 -4.37 -17.22
CA ASP A 394 -32.42 -4.31 -16.08
C ASP A 394 -32.38 -2.92 -15.41
N ARG A 395 -33.25 -2.71 -14.42
CA ARG A 395 -33.22 -1.48 -13.66
C ARG A 395 -31.84 -1.25 -13.04
N PRO A 396 -31.16 -0.13 -13.36
CA PRO A 396 -29.83 0.14 -12.82
C PRO A 396 -29.87 0.30 -11.29
N SER A 397 -28.79 -0.13 -10.64
CA SER A 397 -28.58 0.13 -9.23
C SER A 397 -28.14 1.57 -9.03
N VAL A 398 -28.81 2.29 -8.12
CA VAL A 398 -28.45 3.66 -7.75
C VAL A 398 -28.39 3.75 -6.23
N THR A 399 -27.23 4.11 -5.70
CA THR A 399 -27.02 4.31 -4.27
C THR A 399 -26.57 5.74 -4.03
N THR A 400 -27.31 6.45 -3.16
CA THR A 400 -26.96 7.80 -2.70
C THR A 400 -26.67 7.76 -1.21
N TYR A 401 -25.65 8.49 -0.79
CA TYR A 401 -25.27 8.58 0.62
C TYR A 401 -24.79 9.98 0.92
N THR A 402 -25.21 10.53 2.07
CA THR A 402 -24.74 11.81 2.57
C THR A 402 -24.36 11.65 4.04
N GLU A 403 -23.22 12.20 4.41
CA GLU A 403 -22.69 12.19 5.76
C GLU A 403 -22.32 13.60 6.20
N GLU A 404 -22.76 13.97 7.38
CA GLU A 404 -22.46 15.27 8.00
C GLU A 404 -21.84 15.06 9.37
N LYS A 405 -20.74 15.77 9.64
CA LYS A 405 -20.04 15.74 10.93
C LYS A 405 -19.63 17.14 11.36
N GLU A 406 -19.94 17.47 12.60
CA GLU A 406 -19.48 18.70 13.25
C GLU A 406 -18.67 18.36 14.52
N ILE A 407 -17.53 19.05 14.70
CA ILE A 407 -16.76 19.02 15.93
C ILE A 407 -16.51 20.44 16.40
N ARG A 408 -16.93 20.75 17.62
CA ARG A 408 -16.66 22.02 18.31
C ARG A 408 -15.57 21.80 19.33
N SER A 409 -14.54 22.63 19.29
CA SER A 409 -13.36 22.47 20.12
C SER A 409 -13.04 23.73 20.88
N ALA A 410 -12.62 23.57 22.14
CA ALA A 410 -11.97 24.61 22.93
C ALA A 410 -10.64 24.06 23.43
N PHE A 411 -9.57 24.83 23.28
CA PHE A 411 -8.24 24.37 23.62
C PHE A 411 -7.34 25.48 24.14
N GLY A 412 -6.32 25.08 24.91
CA GLY A 412 -5.29 25.97 25.35
C GLY A 412 -3.96 25.23 25.56
N SER A 413 -2.87 25.96 25.41
CA SER A 413 -1.53 25.47 25.71
C SER A 413 -0.69 26.53 26.42
N ALA A 414 0.26 26.10 27.21
CA ALA A 414 1.23 26.96 27.90
C ALA A 414 2.59 26.31 27.83
N THR A 415 3.60 27.11 27.50
CA THR A 415 5.02 26.73 27.54
C THR A 415 5.73 27.65 28.50
N ILE A 416 6.48 27.07 29.42
CA ILE A 416 7.38 27.79 30.35
C ILE A 416 8.80 27.38 30.05
N ASN A 417 9.66 28.32 29.75
CA ASN A 417 11.10 28.11 29.58
C ASN A 417 11.85 28.83 30.72
N PHE A 418 12.55 28.07 31.53
CA PHE A 418 13.41 28.56 32.57
C PHE A 418 14.88 28.54 32.15
N ALA A 419 15.42 29.71 31.89
CA ALA A 419 16.84 29.98 31.59
C ALA A 419 17.42 29.17 30.38
N GLY A 420 16.58 28.62 29.47
CA GLY A 420 17.03 27.70 28.43
C GLY A 420 17.46 26.31 28.95
N ILE A 421 17.19 26.03 30.23
CA ILE A 421 17.58 24.81 30.94
C ILE A 421 16.41 23.86 31.08
N TYR A 422 15.27 24.36 31.50
CA TYR A 422 14.09 23.56 31.75
C TYR A 422 12.89 24.11 30.98
N TYR A 423 12.19 23.21 30.30
CA TYR A 423 10.99 23.52 29.53
C TYR A 423 9.83 22.67 30.05
N LEU A 424 8.71 23.30 30.27
CA LEU A 424 7.43 22.67 30.61
C LEU A 424 6.39 23.08 29.60
N ASP A 425 5.82 22.12 28.91
CA ASP A 425 4.71 22.31 27.99
C ASP A 425 3.46 21.60 28.51
N ALA A 426 2.34 22.31 28.57
CA ALA A 426 1.05 21.77 28.95
C ALA A 426 -0.02 22.13 27.91
N THR A 427 -0.87 21.18 27.55
CA THR A 427 -2.01 21.38 26.64
C THR A 427 -3.25 20.77 27.25
N LEU A 428 -4.38 21.45 27.11
CA LEU A 428 -5.72 20.97 27.45
C LEU A 428 -6.66 21.24 26.29
N ARG A 429 -7.49 20.26 25.93
CA ARG A 429 -8.51 20.40 24.89
C ARG A 429 -9.80 19.69 25.28
N ASN A 430 -10.91 20.29 24.89
CA ASN A 430 -12.24 19.69 24.93
C ASN A 430 -12.82 19.67 23.51
N ASP A 431 -13.31 18.53 23.08
CA ASP A 431 -14.04 18.36 21.83
C ASP A 431 -15.48 17.91 22.10
N ILE A 432 -16.41 18.43 21.31
CA ILE A 432 -17.82 18.04 21.28
C ILE A 432 -18.11 17.55 19.87
N SER A 433 -18.33 16.24 19.70
CA SER A 433 -18.57 15.63 18.40
C SER A 433 -20.03 15.28 18.17
N SER A 434 -20.56 15.60 16.98
CA SER A 434 -21.91 15.22 16.57
C SER A 434 -22.09 13.71 16.30
N SER A 435 -21.00 12.96 16.16
CA SER A 435 -21.06 11.51 15.88
C SER A 435 -21.23 10.64 17.13
N LEU A 436 -21.18 11.23 18.33
CA LEU A 436 -21.39 10.55 19.60
C LEU A 436 -22.77 10.92 20.21
N PRO A 437 -23.32 10.08 21.09
CA PRO A 437 -24.56 10.39 21.79
C PRO A 437 -24.43 11.68 22.62
N SER A 438 -25.48 12.48 22.71
CA SER A 438 -25.49 13.77 23.44
C SER A 438 -25.08 13.64 24.91
N THR A 439 -25.23 12.48 25.50
CA THR A 439 -24.79 12.13 26.87
C THR A 439 -23.29 11.96 26.99
N ASN A 440 -22.57 11.61 25.88
CA ASN A 440 -21.15 11.24 25.87
C ASN A 440 -20.36 11.97 24.75
N ASN A 441 -20.92 13.01 24.13
CA ASN A 441 -20.31 13.66 22.99
C ASN A 441 -19.21 14.67 23.34
N SER A 442 -19.07 15.04 24.62
CA SER A 442 -18.03 15.96 25.10
C SER A 442 -16.95 15.21 25.85
N TYR A 443 -15.72 15.38 25.42
CA TYR A 443 -14.57 14.69 26.02
C TYR A 443 -13.35 15.60 26.09
N ASN A 444 -12.59 15.44 27.20
CA ASN A 444 -11.40 16.20 27.49
C ASN A 444 -10.16 15.33 27.28
N TYR A 445 -9.08 15.97 26.85
CA TYR A 445 -7.78 15.37 26.78
C TYR A 445 -6.66 16.39 26.99
N TYR A 446 -5.47 15.89 27.30
CA TYR A 446 -4.38 16.74 27.73
C TYR A 446 -3.01 16.19 27.32
N SER A 447 -2.01 17.05 27.33
CA SER A 447 -0.61 16.63 27.33
C SER A 447 0.21 17.44 28.31
N LEU A 448 1.22 16.81 28.89
CA LEU A 448 2.23 17.44 29.74
C LEU A 448 3.60 16.90 29.34
N SER A 449 4.47 17.79 28.86
CA SER A 449 5.83 17.46 28.43
C SER A 449 6.86 18.27 29.23
N ASN A 450 7.92 17.60 29.63
CA ASN A 450 9.05 18.18 30.33
C ASN A 450 10.32 17.95 29.52
N SER A 451 11.20 18.96 29.45
CA SER A 451 12.53 18.82 28.87
C SER A 451 13.56 19.51 29.76
N PHE A 452 14.65 18.81 30.02
CA PHE A 452 15.75 19.30 30.84
C PHE A 452 17.07 19.21 30.07
N VAL A 453 17.64 20.37 29.73
CA VAL A 453 18.94 20.51 29.06
C VAL A 453 20.03 20.56 30.13
N PHE A 454 20.47 19.40 30.61
CA PHE A 454 21.39 19.29 31.72
C PHE A 454 22.80 19.82 31.42
N THR A 455 23.21 19.84 30.16
CA THR A 455 24.49 20.44 29.76
C THR A 455 24.53 21.96 29.86
N SER A 456 23.39 22.61 29.99
CA SER A 456 23.35 24.04 30.33
C SER A 456 23.76 24.34 31.79
N LEU A 457 23.70 23.34 32.68
CA LEU A 457 24.14 23.42 34.08
C LEU A 457 25.48 22.73 34.34
N PHE A 458 25.70 21.60 33.68
CA PHE A 458 26.84 20.72 33.95
C PHE A 458 27.72 20.62 32.70
N SER A 459 28.98 21.01 32.82
CA SER A 459 30.00 20.75 31.80
C SER A 459 30.48 19.30 31.92
N ILE A 460 30.06 18.43 31.02
CA ILE A 460 30.47 17.02 31.01
C ILE A 460 31.49 16.84 29.87
N PRO A 461 32.71 16.34 30.19
CA PRO A 461 33.71 16.10 29.15
C PRO A 461 33.15 15.26 28.00
N PHE A 462 33.49 15.63 26.78
CA PHE A 462 33.05 15.00 25.53
C PHE A 462 31.56 15.12 25.15
N VAL A 463 30.66 15.56 26.07
CA VAL A 463 29.23 15.82 25.80
C VAL A 463 29.05 17.26 25.43
N SER A 464 28.77 17.55 24.16
CA SER A 464 28.52 18.91 23.64
C SER A 464 27.06 19.36 23.82
N PHE A 465 26.12 18.43 23.92
CA PHE A 465 24.72 18.69 24.21
C PHE A 465 24.10 17.47 24.88
N GLY A 466 23.25 17.69 25.87
CA GLY A 466 22.51 16.64 26.56
C GLY A 466 21.17 17.15 27.09
N LYS A 467 20.10 16.46 26.68
CA LYS A 467 18.72 16.75 27.02
C LYS A 467 17.98 15.46 27.39
N ILE A 468 17.24 15.50 28.47
CA ILE A 468 16.28 14.47 28.88
C ILE A 468 14.88 15.03 28.66
N ARG A 469 13.96 14.21 28.19
CA ARG A 469 12.55 14.54 28.03
C ARG A 469 11.67 13.46 28.60
N ALA A 470 10.50 13.85 29.12
CA ALA A 470 9.46 12.96 29.58
C ALA A 470 8.11 13.60 29.29
N SER A 471 7.17 12.80 28.78
CA SER A 471 5.82 13.27 28.49
C SER A 471 4.76 12.26 28.84
N ILE A 472 3.59 12.76 29.20
CA ILE A 472 2.34 12.01 29.31
C ILE A 472 1.28 12.74 28.51
N ALA A 473 0.45 11.99 27.80
CA ALA A 473 -0.64 12.56 27.02
C ALA A 473 -1.84 11.62 26.95
N GLN A 474 -2.99 12.22 26.70
CA GLN A 474 -4.21 11.50 26.42
C GLN A 474 -4.92 12.17 25.25
N VAL A 475 -5.47 11.37 24.33
CA VAL A 475 -6.27 11.84 23.21
C VAL A 475 -7.53 10.98 23.12
N GLY A 476 -8.70 11.64 22.98
CA GLY A 476 -9.96 10.96 22.71
C GLY A 476 -10.18 10.79 21.22
N SER A 477 -10.90 9.75 20.83
CA SER A 477 -11.35 9.53 19.45
C SER A 477 -12.84 9.20 19.40
N ASP A 478 -13.54 9.85 18.50
CA ASP A 478 -14.97 9.60 18.22
C ASP A 478 -15.18 8.48 17.18
N THR A 479 -16.41 8.28 16.74
CA THR A 479 -16.81 7.31 15.70
C THR A 479 -17.23 8.01 14.42
N ASP A 480 -17.52 7.23 13.39
CA ASP A 480 -18.19 7.72 12.19
C ASP A 480 -19.62 8.15 12.51
N PRO A 481 -20.19 9.10 11.75
CA PRO A 481 -21.56 9.51 11.90
C PRO A 481 -22.58 8.36 11.77
N TYR A 482 -23.74 8.56 12.41
CA TYR A 482 -24.92 7.68 12.35
C TYR A 482 -24.80 6.30 13.01
N ASN A 483 -23.75 6.06 13.78
CA ASN A 483 -23.55 4.82 14.54
C ASN A 483 -24.35 4.77 15.86
N VAL A 484 -25.03 5.83 16.25
CA VAL A 484 -25.72 5.95 17.54
C VAL A 484 -27.24 5.86 17.44
N GLY A 485 -27.82 6.03 16.25
CA GLY A 485 -29.26 6.03 16.01
C GLY A 485 -29.71 4.95 15.04
N LEU A 486 -30.81 4.27 15.35
CA LEU A 486 -31.39 3.26 14.46
C LEU A 486 -32.04 3.95 13.26
N THR A 487 -31.64 3.52 12.05
CA THR A 487 -32.23 3.94 10.79
C THR A 487 -32.61 2.72 9.95
N TYR A 488 -33.58 2.90 9.03
CA TYR A 488 -33.96 1.86 8.08
C TYR A 488 -33.39 2.21 6.71
N SER A 489 -32.90 1.20 6.01
CA SER A 489 -32.53 1.34 4.60
C SER A 489 -33.72 1.09 3.69
N VAL A 490 -33.81 1.85 2.58
CA VAL A 490 -34.81 1.60 1.54
C VAL A 490 -34.34 0.41 0.71
N GLY A 491 -35.14 -0.66 0.74
CA GLY A 491 -34.85 -1.89 -0.02
C GLY A 491 -35.43 -1.85 -1.45
N THR A 492 -35.13 -2.91 -2.22
CA THR A 492 -35.77 -3.09 -3.54
C THR A 492 -37.28 -3.23 -3.38
N PRO A 493 -38.08 -2.46 -4.12
CA PRO A 493 -39.54 -2.59 -4.04
C PRO A 493 -40.04 -3.99 -4.36
N TYR A 494 -40.99 -4.47 -3.59
CA TYR A 494 -41.72 -5.70 -3.93
C TYR A 494 -42.92 -5.34 -4.83
N GLY A 495 -42.78 -5.56 -6.12
CA GLY A 495 -43.73 -5.03 -7.11
C GLY A 495 -43.74 -3.51 -7.08
N SER A 496 -44.90 -2.89 -6.79
CA SER A 496 -45.07 -1.43 -6.62
C SER A 496 -44.92 -0.95 -5.16
N ASN A 497 -44.73 -1.87 -4.20
CA ASN A 497 -44.68 -1.52 -2.78
C ASN A 497 -43.25 -1.23 -2.33
N PRO A 498 -42.97 -0.08 -1.70
CA PRO A 498 -41.67 0.19 -1.14
C PRO A 498 -41.39 -0.76 0.03
N THR A 499 -40.14 -1.16 0.20
CA THR A 499 -39.69 -1.97 1.32
C THR A 499 -38.68 -1.21 2.16
N LEU A 500 -38.66 -1.49 3.46
CA LEU A 500 -37.64 -1.02 4.39
C LEU A 500 -36.94 -2.20 5.01
N ALA A 501 -35.62 -2.10 5.16
CA ALA A 501 -34.81 -3.12 5.80
C ALA A 501 -34.19 -2.58 7.10
N VAL A 502 -34.19 -3.41 8.13
CA VAL A 502 -33.44 -3.17 9.37
C VAL A 502 -31.94 -3.33 9.06
N PRO A 503 -31.07 -2.45 9.56
CA PRO A 503 -29.62 -2.60 9.34
C PRO A 503 -29.08 -3.87 10.00
N ASN A 504 -28.04 -4.43 9.42
CA ASN A 504 -27.37 -5.62 10.00
C ASN A 504 -26.65 -5.33 11.31
N THR A 505 -26.21 -4.07 11.51
CA THR A 505 -25.55 -3.62 12.74
C THR A 505 -26.53 -2.85 13.61
N LEU A 506 -26.70 -3.30 14.84
CA LEU A 506 -27.45 -2.58 15.87
C LEU A 506 -26.62 -1.38 16.35
N PRO A 507 -27.08 -0.14 16.14
CA PRO A 507 -26.44 1.04 16.70
C PRO A 507 -26.46 1.02 18.23
N ASN A 508 -25.48 1.69 18.85
CA ASN A 508 -25.41 1.78 20.30
C ASN A 508 -25.59 3.25 20.76
N PRO A 509 -26.69 3.57 21.43
CA PRO A 509 -26.96 4.94 21.90
C PRO A 509 -26.09 5.35 23.11
N ASP A 510 -25.30 4.43 23.69
CA ASP A 510 -24.48 4.66 24.87
C ASP A 510 -22.97 4.70 24.52
N LEU A 511 -22.62 4.79 23.26
CA LEU A 511 -21.23 4.88 22.82
C LEU A 511 -20.48 6.02 23.49
N LYS A 512 -19.24 5.72 23.88
CA LYS A 512 -18.28 6.67 24.46
C LYS A 512 -17.12 6.88 23.48
N PRO A 513 -16.35 8.00 23.60
CA PRO A 513 -15.10 8.11 22.85
C PRO A 513 -14.11 7.05 23.29
N SER A 514 -13.32 6.53 22.38
CA SER A 514 -12.13 5.74 22.72
C SER A 514 -11.02 6.65 23.21
N ILE A 515 -10.15 6.14 24.07
CA ILE A 515 -9.09 6.91 24.74
C ILE A 515 -7.74 6.28 24.40
N ASN A 516 -6.82 7.12 23.91
CA ASN A 516 -5.43 6.78 23.66
C ASN A 516 -4.56 7.52 24.68
N SER A 517 -3.76 6.81 25.46
CA SER A 517 -2.88 7.38 26.49
C SER A 517 -1.44 6.99 26.21
N ASP A 518 -0.56 7.97 26.14
CA ASP A 518 0.85 7.80 25.82
C ASP A 518 1.72 8.25 27.00
N THR A 519 2.79 7.48 27.26
CA THR A 519 3.88 7.87 28.14
C THR A 519 5.17 7.71 27.37
N GLU A 520 5.98 8.75 27.34
CA GLU A 520 7.26 8.76 26.62
C GLU A 520 8.39 9.24 27.52
N PHE A 521 9.55 8.62 27.36
CA PHE A 521 10.82 9.05 27.93
C PHE A 521 11.89 9.08 26.84
N GLY A 522 12.67 10.18 26.80
CA GLY A 522 13.70 10.33 25.75
C GLY A 522 14.97 11.00 26.26
N ILE A 523 16.07 10.69 25.57
CA ILE A 523 17.37 11.31 25.80
C ILE A 523 17.98 11.69 24.45
N ASP A 524 18.46 12.95 24.32
CA ASP A 524 19.19 13.47 23.16
C ASP A 524 20.59 13.85 23.60
N LEU A 525 21.61 13.18 23.06
CA LEU A 525 23.02 13.36 23.37
C LEU A 525 23.82 13.71 22.13
N ARG A 526 24.71 14.68 22.25
CA ARG A 526 25.69 15.00 21.21
C ARG A 526 27.09 15.03 21.79
N PHE A 527 28.00 14.37 21.12
CA PHE A 527 29.37 14.20 21.58
C PHE A 527 30.35 14.85 20.64
N LEU A 528 31.50 15.28 21.14
CA LEU A 528 32.67 15.78 20.39
C LEU A 528 32.25 16.82 19.32
N ASN A 529 31.54 17.87 19.74
CA ASN A 529 31.04 18.94 18.86
C ASN A 529 30.14 18.42 17.71
N ASN A 530 29.17 17.52 18.04
CA ASN A 530 28.25 16.88 17.11
C ASN A 530 28.87 15.83 16.16
N LEU A 531 30.08 15.35 16.44
CA LEU A 531 30.65 14.20 15.72
C LEU A 531 29.73 12.97 15.82
N PHE A 532 29.20 12.70 17.02
CA PHE A 532 28.19 11.66 17.28
C PHE A 532 26.91 12.30 17.82
N ARG A 533 25.78 11.83 17.34
CA ARG A 533 24.42 12.19 17.77
C ARG A 533 23.70 10.91 18.16
N LEU A 534 23.02 10.91 19.29
CA LEU A 534 22.23 9.80 19.79
C LEU A 534 20.92 10.33 20.37
N ASP A 535 19.81 9.97 19.76
CA ASP A 535 18.47 10.21 20.32
C ASP A 535 17.80 8.86 20.56
N ILE A 536 17.36 8.63 21.78
CA ILE A 536 16.65 7.42 22.18
C ILE A 536 15.32 7.85 22.76
N THR A 537 14.24 7.24 22.31
CA THR A 537 12.89 7.43 22.86
C THR A 537 12.27 6.07 23.15
N SER A 538 11.85 5.86 24.40
CA SER A 538 11.02 4.71 24.77
C SER A 538 9.61 5.20 25.05
N TYR A 539 8.60 4.45 24.60
CA TYR A 539 7.21 4.82 24.76
C TYR A 539 6.33 3.62 25.14
N THR A 540 5.24 3.94 25.81
CA THR A 540 4.11 3.05 26.07
C THR A 540 2.84 3.76 25.67
N GLN A 541 2.07 3.17 24.78
CA GLN A 541 0.77 3.64 24.32
C GLN A 541 -0.29 2.64 24.75
N GLU A 542 -1.35 3.13 25.38
CA GLU A 542 -2.49 2.35 25.81
C GLU A 542 -3.77 2.87 25.14
N LYS A 543 -4.44 2.03 24.35
CA LYS A 543 -5.73 2.33 23.73
C LYS A 543 -6.81 1.59 24.49
N LYS A 544 -7.82 2.32 25.01
CA LYS A 544 -8.97 1.80 25.76
C LYS A 544 -10.29 2.17 25.12
N ASP A 545 -11.34 1.39 25.44
CA ASP A 545 -12.70 1.65 25.04
C ASP A 545 -12.85 1.81 23.52
N ASP A 546 -12.10 0.99 22.73
CA ASP A 546 -12.21 1.05 21.28
C ASP A 546 -13.64 0.71 20.83
N ILE A 547 -14.12 1.41 19.79
CA ILE A 547 -15.47 1.19 19.28
C ILE A 547 -15.41 0.08 18.24
N ILE A 548 -15.86 -1.10 18.64
CA ILE A 548 -15.74 -2.30 17.82
C ILE A 548 -17.10 -2.95 17.54
N PRO A 549 -17.31 -3.53 16.33
CA PRO A 549 -18.46 -4.38 16.08
C PRO A 549 -18.30 -5.72 16.79
N LEU A 550 -19.30 -6.06 17.61
CA LEU A 550 -19.44 -7.36 18.30
C LEU A 550 -20.50 -8.18 17.58
N THR A 551 -20.17 -9.43 17.22
CA THR A 551 -21.15 -10.36 16.64
C THR A 551 -22.20 -10.73 17.67
N VAL A 552 -23.47 -10.66 17.29
CA VAL A 552 -24.60 -11.03 18.14
C VAL A 552 -25.39 -12.19 17.52
N PRO A 553 -26.11 -13.00 18.33
CA PRO A 553 -26.94 -14.07 17.80
C PRO A 553 -27.98 -13.56 16.82
N GLY A 554 -28.12 -14.19 15.66
CA GLY A 554 -29.05 -13.77 14.60
C GLY A 554 -30.52 -13.76 15.06
N ALA A 555 -30.86 -14.46 16.15
CA ALA A 555 -32.17 -14.39 16.78
C ALA A 555 -32.52 -13.00 17.33
N SER A 556 -31.52 -12.10 17.52
CA SER A 556 -31.74 -10.70 17.89
C SER A 556 -32.27 -9.84 16.72
N GLY A 557 -32.25 -10.36 15.50
CA GLY A 557 -32.57 -9.61 14.28
C GLY A 557 -31.39 -8.81 13.70
N TYR A 558 -30.21 -8.89 14.33
CA TYR A 558 -28.98 -8.21 13.91
C TYR A 558 -27.83 -9.22 13.80
N SER A 559 -26.81 -8.90 13.04
CA SER A 559 -25.57 -9.69 12.97
C SER A 559 -24.46 -9.16 13.88
N THR A 560 -24.46 -7.84 14.10
CA THR A 560 -23.47 -7.15 14.93
C THR A 560 -24.10 -6.03 15.76
N THR A 561 -23.41 -5.63 16.82
CA THR A 561 -23.67 -4.40 17.57
C THR A 561 -22.37 -3.67 17.84
N LEU A 562 -22.40 -2.35 17.97
CA LEU A 562 -21.23 -1.55 18.33
C LEU A 562 -21.09 -1.47 19.84
N VAL A 563 -19.90 -1.70 20.35
CA VAL A 563 -19.58 -1.61 21.79
C VAL A 563 -18.26 -0.90 22.00
N ASN A 564 -18.14 -0.20 23.13
CA ASN A 564 -16.82 0.23 23.62
C ASN A 564 -16.21 -0.97 24.34
N ALA A 565 -15.18 -1.55 23.76
CA ALA A 565 -14.48 -2.68 24.33
C ALA A 565 -13.05 -2.76 23.84
N GLY A 566 -12.25 -3.49 24.57
CA GLY A 566 -10.86 -3.72 24.22
C GLY A 566 -9.90 -2.75 24.87
N LYS A 567 -8.77 -3.32 25.21
CA LYS A 567 -7.58 -2.62 25.66
C LYS A 567 -6.39 -3.21 24.92
N PHE A 568 -5.58 -2.30 24.36
CA PHE A 568 -4.37 -2.65 23.62
C PHE A 568 -3.22 -1.83 24.18
N THR A 569 -2.09 -2.47 24.43
CA THR A 569 -0.87 -1.81 24.88
C THR A 569 0.23 -2.00 23.88
N THR A 570 0.77 -0.90 23.38
CA THR A 570 1.94 -0.90 22.49
C THR A 570 3.13 -0.31 23.21
N THR A 571 4.24 -1.05 23.26
CA THR A 571 5.53 -0.58 23.80
C THR A 571 6.57 -0.56 22.69
N GLY A 572 7.48 0.43 22.74
CA GLY A 572 8.51 0.50 21.73
C GLY A 572 9.68 1.38 22.12
N THR A 573 10.77 1.22 21.40
CA THR A 573 11.96 2.05 21.55
C THR A 573 12.48 2.46 20.18
N GLU A 574 12.75 3.75 20.02
CA GLU A 574 13.29 4.34 18.80
C GLU A 574 14.69 4.88 19.05
N TYR A 575 15.58 4.63 18.11
CA TYR A 575 16.97 5.09 18.11
C TYR A 575 17.25 5.89 16.86
N LEU A 576 17.86 7.05 17.02
CA LEU A 576 18.50 7.80 15.95
C LEU A 576 19.97 7.97 16.29
N ILE A 577 20.84 7.38 15.46
CA ILE A 577 22.29 7.43 15.64
C ILE A 577 22.87 8.17 14.44
N GLY A 578 23.56 9.27 14.69
CA GLY A 578 24.25 10.05 13.68
C GLY A 578 25.76 10.08 13.91
N PHE A 579 26.51 9.98 12.84
CA PHE A 579 27.97 10.10 12.84
C PHE A 579 28.44 10.99 11.69
N ASN A 580 29.08 12.11 12.02
CA ASN A 580 29.57 13.08 11.04
C ASN A 580 31.09 13.28 11.21
N PRO A 581 31.91 12.39 10.63
CA PRO A 581 33.37 12.41 10.82
C PRO A 581 34.06 13.58 10.17
N ILE A 582 33.47 14.16 9.11
CA ILE A 582 34.08 15.25 8.36
C ILE A 582 33.00 16.31 8.08
N ARG A 583 33.18 17.48 8.66
CA ARG A 583 32.34 18.64 8.41
C ARG A 583 33.18 19.89 8.21
N THR A 584 33.47 20.20 6.97
CA THR A 584 34.20 21.38 6.54
C THR A 584 33.33 22.16 5.56
N ARG A 585 33.84 23.28 5.06
CA ARG A 585 33.17 24.08 4.01
C ARG A 585 32.99 23.27 2.72
N ASP A 586 34.02 22.49 2.34
CA ASP A 586 34.10 21.81 1.05
C ASP A 586 33.71 20.32 1.12
N ILE A 587 33.77 19.72 2.30
CA ILE A 587 33.52 18.30 2.51
C ILE A 587 32.57 18.14 3.69
N ASP A 588 31.50 17.42 3.52
CA ASP A 588 30.57 16.96 4.57
C ASP A 588 30.27 15.48 4.34
N LEU A 589 30.44 14.65 5.38
CA LEU A 589 30.15 13.23 5.34
C LEU A 589 29.30 12.88 6.57
N ASP A 590 28.05 12.51 6.36
CA ASP A 590 27.07 12.19 7.42
C ASP A 590 26.52 10.77 7.25
N PHE A 591 26.52 10.01 8.34
CA PHE A 591 25.93 8.70 8.47
C PHE A 591 24.77 8.80 9.47
N THR A 592 23.62 8.30 9.11
CA THR A 592 22.46 8.28 10.00
C THR A 592 21.81 6.90 9.97
N LEU A 593 21.58 6.31 11.16
CA LEU A 593 20.83 5.10 11.38
C LEU A 593 19.58 5.44 12.18
N ASN A 594 18.42 5.03 11.67
CA ASN A 594 17.18 4.96 12.41
C ASN A 594 16.86 3.48 12.66
N TYR A 595 16.51 3.16 13.90
CA TYR A 595 16.11 1.81 14.30
C TYR A 595 14.97 1.91 15.31
N ALA A 596 13.93 1.12 15.11
CA ALA A 596 12.77 1.11 15.99
C ALA A 596 12.32 -0.32 16.27
N THR A 597 11.99 -0.59 17.53
CA THR A 597 11.28 -1.80 17.95
C THR A 597 9.89 -1.44 18.42
N SER A 598 8.91 -2.32 18.19
CA SER A 598 7.53 -2.12 18.64
C SER A 598 6.87 -3.47 18.87
N GLU A 599 6.20 -3.59 20.01
CA GLU A 599 5.38 -4.75 20.37
C GLU A 599 3.98 -4.26 20.76
N SER A 600 2.94 -4.86 20.23
CA SER A 600 1.55 -4.47 20.48
C SER A 600 0.77 -5.66 21.02
N GLN A 601 0.34 -5.61 22.28
CA GLN A 601 -0.36 -6.68 22.97
C GLN A 601 -1.85 -6.39 23.05
N VAL A 602 -2.67 -7.44 22.98
CA VAL A 602 -4.11 -7.41 23.23
C VAL A 602 -4.35 -7.74 24.69
N ASP A 603 -4.61 -6.73 25.52
CA ASP A 603 -4.82 -6.94 26.96
C ASP A 603 -6.23 -7.44 27.26
N GLU A 604 -7.24 -6.81 26.62
CA GLU A 604 -8.65 -7.12 26.84
C GLU A 604 -9.45 -6.96 25.55
N LEU A 605 -10.51 -7.74 25.41
CA LEU A 605 -11.58 -7.60 24.42
C LEU A 605 -12.94 -7.45 25.12
N ALA A 606 -14.05 -7.58 24.39
CA ALA A 606 -15.37 -7.58 25.02
C ALA A 606 -15.52 -8.75 26.01
N GLU A 607 -16.33 -8.57 27.04
CA GLU A 607 -16.55 -9.57 28.09
C GLU A 607 -16.93 -10.93 27.48
N GLY A 608 -16.21 -11.99 27.91
CA GLY A 608 -16.37 -13.35 27.39
C GLY A 608 -15.73 -13.63 26.04
N MET A 609 -15.02 -12.69 25.45
CA MET A 609 -14.34 -12.85 24.17
C MET A 609 -12.83 -13.09 24.38
N GLU A 610 -12.34 -14.27 24.03
CA GLU A 610 -10.91 -14.60 24.08
C GLU A 610 -10.16 -14.18 22.81
N ALA A 611 -10.83 -14.17 21.65
CA ALA A 611 -10.23 -13.76 20.38
C ALA A 611 -11.29 -13.16 19.45
N ARG A 612 -10.90 -12.15 18.68
CA ARG A 612 -11.71 -11.50 17.65
C ARG A 612 -11.05 -11.64 16.29
N GLN A 613 -11.79 -12.19 15.33
CA GLN A 613 -11.34 -12.17 13.93
C GLN A 613 -11.36 -10.72 13.40
N LEU A 614 -10.23 -10.26 12.93
CA LEU A 614 -10.04 -8.94 12.34
C LEU A 614 -10.24 -8.97 10.83
N PHE A 615 -9.71 -10.02 10.18
CA PHE A 615 -9.73 -10.14 8.73
C PHE A 615 -9.67 -11.61 8.31
N ARG A 616 -10.16 -11.90 7.12
CA ARG A 616 -10.02 -13.19 6.44
C ARG A 616 -9.33 -12.94 5.10
N ALA A 617 -8.12 -13.49 4.92
CA ALA A 617 -7.49 -13.52 3.62
C ALA A 617 -8.20 -14.52 2.69
N TYR A 618 -8.11 -14.28 1.41
CA TYR A 618 -8.55 -15.27 0.44
C TYR A 618 -7.75 -16.56 0.62
N TRP A 619 -8.44 -17.69 0.55
CA TRP A 619 -7.88 -19.05 0.45
C TRP A 619 -7.06 -19.55 1.63
N GLY A 620 -7.14 -18.96 2.82
CA GLY A 620 -6.57 -19.77 3.82
C GLY A 620 -6.21 -19.25 5.21
N THR A 621 -6.04 -17.94 5.42
CA THR A 621 -5.66 -17.43 6.72
C THR A 621 -6.65 -16.44 7.29
N PHE A 622 -6.66 -16.38 8.62
CA PHE A 622 -7.45 -15.44 9.39
C PHE A 622 -6.52 -14.63 10.29
N LEU A 623 -6.75 -13.34 10.39
CA LEU A 623 -6.08 -12.46 11.31
C LEU A 623 -6.93 -12.25 12.55
N PHE A 624 -6.33 -12.34 13.74
CA PHE A 624 -7.02 -12.20 15.00
C PHE A 624 -6.34 -11.20 15.93
N ALA A 625 -7.16 -10.54 16.75
CA ALA A 625 -6.78 -10.03 18.05
C ALA A 625 -7.13 -11.10 19.09
N LYS A 626 -6.13 -11.62 19.83
CA LYS A 626 -6.29 -12.66 20.85
C LYS A 626 -5.77 -12.15 22.19
N VAL A 627 -6.60 -12.27 23.24
CA VAL A 627 -6.25 -11.78 24.57
C VAL A 627 -4.99 -12.45 25.11
N GLY A 628 -4.07 -11.65 25.64
CA GLY A 628 -2.79 -12.10 26.17
C GLY A 628 -1.69 -12.34 25.14
N GLU A 629 -2.00 -12.17 23.85
CA GLU A 629 -1.07 -12.36 22.74
C GLU A 629 -0.77 -11.05 22.03
N GLU A 630 0.24 -11.09 21.15
CA GLU A 630 0.55 -10.00 20.27
C GLU A 630 -0.61 -9.74 19.30
N TRP A 631 -0.85 -8.47 18.97
CA TRP A 631 -1.86 -8.08 17.99
C TRP A 631 -1.50 -8.61 16.59
N GLY A 632 -2.51 -9.15 15.89
CA GLY A 632 -2.30 -9.65 14.54
C GLY A 632 -1.85 -11.10 14.50
N ALA A 633 -2.34 -11.93 15.42
CA ALA A 633 -2.13 -13.37 15.41
C ALA A 633 -2.76 -14.02 14.17
N ILE A 634 -2.00 -14.83 13.45
CA ILE A 634 -2.43 -15.52 12.24
C ILE A 634 -2.90 -16.92 12.58
N LYS A 635 -4.08 -17.29 12.04
CA LYS A 635 -4.67 -18.61 12.17
C LYS A 635 -4.98 -19.20 10.81
N GLY A 636 -4.65 -20.49 10.62
CA GLY A 636 -4.86 -21.17 9.34
C GLY A 636 -4.71 -22.68 9.44
N ALA A 637 -4.64 -23.34 8.29
CA ALA A 637 -4.32 -24.75 8.21
C ALA A 637 -2.78 -24.92 8.22
N GLY A 638 -2.29 -25.81 9.06
CA GLY A 638 -0.86 -26.10 9.19
C GLY A 638 -0.55 -27.59 9.18
N TYR A 639 0.69 -27.91 9.45
CA TYR A 639 1.14 -29.29 9.65
C TYR A 639 0.79 -29.79 11.05
N GLN A 640 0.21 -30.97 11.13
CA GLN A 640 0.17 -31.70 12.39
C GLN A 640 1.57 -32.21 12.72
N GLN A 641 2.02 -31.94 13.94
CA GLN A 641 3.33 -32.34 14.43
C GLN A 641 3.18 -33.42 15.50
N HIS A 642 4.09 -34.37 15.48
CA HIS A 642 4.26 -35.33 16.56
C HIS A 642 4.89 -34.65 17.79
N GLU A 643 4.86 -35.28 18.97
CA GLU A 643 5.43 -34.72 20.21
C GLU A 643 6.92 -34.35 20.12
N ASN A 644 7.67 -35.01 19.20
CA ASN A 644 9.09 -34.70 18.92
C ASN A 644 9.29 -33.45 18.03
N GLY A 645 8.20 -32.82 17.55
CA GLY A 645 8.22 -31.63 16.70
C GLY A 645 8.28 -31.91 15.20
N GLU A 646 8.40 -33.17 14.77
CA GLU A 646 8.43 -33.53 13.35
C GLU A 646 7.02 -33.61 12.75
N ARG A 647 6.92 -33.41 11.44
CA ARG A 647 5.65 -33.46 10.69
C ARG A 647 5.18 -34.88 10.53
N ILE A 648 3.89 -35.13 10.79
CA ILE A 648 3.28 -36.45 10.62
C ILE A 648 2.95 -36.68 9.15
N ILE A 649 3.31 -37.89 8.64
CA ILE A 649 3.00 -38.36 7.29
C ILE A 649 2.10 -39.61 7.41
N THR A 650 0.95 -39.57 6.71
CA THR A 650 0.03 -40.71 6.58
C THR A 650 -0.39 -40.83 5.11
N ASP A 651 -0.38 -42.04 4.56
CA ASP A 651 -0.71 -42.33 3.16
C ASP A 651 0.07 -41.45 2.17
N GLY A 652 1.38 -41.27 2.41
CA GLY A 652 2.27 -40.48 1.58
C GLY A 652 1.98 -38.98 1.60
N ASN A 653 1.22 -38.46 2.59
CA ASN A 653 0.92 -37.01 2.73
C ASN A 653 1.21 -36.55 4.15
N TYR A 654 1.64 -35.30 4.27
CA TYR A 654 1.60 -34.64 5.57
C TYR A 654 0.16 -34.48 6.07
N VAL A 655 -0.06 -34.76 7.34
CA VAL A 655 -1.35 -34.57 8.01
C VAL A 655 -1.59 -33.08 8.27
N THR A 656 -2.83 -32.64 8.03
CA THR A 656 -3.21 -31.21 8.19
C THR A 656 -3.87 -31.00 9.54
N GLU A 657 -3.36 -30.04 10.31
CA GLU A 657 -4.01 -29.48 11.49
C GLU A 657 -4.78 -28.22 11.07
N ASN A 658 -6.11 -28.25 11.22
CA ASN A 658 -6.96 -27.10 10.93
C ASN A 658 -7.00 -26.14 12.12
N ASN A 659 -7.13 -24.84 11.85
CA ASN A 659 -7.24 -23.80 12.88
C ASN A 659 -5.99 -23.63 13.78
N LYS A 660 -4.81 -23.97 13.29
CA LYS A 660 -3.52 -23.79 13.98
C LYS A 660 -3.16 -22.31 14.06
N TRP A 661 -2.57 -21.88 15.17
CA TRP A 661 -1.93 -20.58 15.28
C TRP A 661 -0.56 -20.65 14.61
N LEU A 662 -0.29 -19.73 13.66
CA LEU A 662 0.83 -19.84 12.74
C LEU A 662 1.92 -18.78 12.97
N GLY A 663 1.60 -17.69 13.65
CA GLY A 663 2.52 -16.59 13.94
C GLY A 663 1.85 -15.23 13.98
N TYR A 664 2.61 -14.16 13.73
CA TYR A 664 2.17 -12.78 13.88
C TYR A 664 2.58 -11.93 12.68
N VAL A 665 1.82 -10.86 12.43
CA VAL A 665 2.05 -9.98 11.27
C VAL A 665 2.98 -8.82 11.57
N LEU A 666 3.13 -8.41 12.84
CA LEU A 666 3.92 -7.23 13.18
C LEU A 666 5.41 -7.53 13.13
N PRO A 667 6.23 -6.58 12.63
CA PRO A 667 7.68 -6.73 12.67
C PRO A 667 8.25 -6.48 14.07
N ASP A 668 9.30 -7.23 14.44
CA ASP A 668 10.07 -7.02 15.66
C ASP A 668 10.83 -5.69 15.63
N ALA A 669 11.34 -5.33 14.43
CA ALA A 669 12.07 -4.11 14.23
C ALA A 669 11.99 -3.59 12.80
N THR A 670 12.07 -2.26 12.67
CA THR A 670 12.21 -1.57 11.38
C THR A 670 13.33 -0.53 11.46
N GLY A 671 13.94 -0.22 10.32
CA GLY A 671 14.98 0.78 10.33
C GLY A 671 15.46 1.22 8.95
N GLY A 672 16.40 2.16 8.97
CA GLY A 672 17.04 2.62 7.76
C GLY A 672 18.40 3.23 8.05
N PHE A 673 19.30 3.01 7.11
CA PHE A 673 20.66 3.55 7.16
C PHE A 673 20.90 4.47 5.96
N ARG A 674 21.39 5.67 6.24
CA ARG A 674 21.63 6.71 5.24
C ARG A 674 23.07 7.20 5.28
N ILE A 675 23.64 7.42 4.10
CA ILE A 675 24.95 8.04 3.87
C ILE A 675 24.73 9.27 3.01
N ASP A 676 25.15 10.43 3.46
CA ASP A 676 25.20 11.66 2.67
C ASP A 676 26.65 12.19 2.62
N ALA A 677 27.15 12.38 1.41
CA ALA A 677 28.48 12.95 1.16
C ALA A 677 28.36 14.18 0.28
N LYS A 678 29.05 15.26 0.65
CA LYS A 678 29.19 16.47 -0.16
C LYS A 678 30.66 16.79 -0.39
N PHE A 679 31.01 17.16 -1.61
CA PHE A 679 32.33 17.58 -2.00
C PHE A 679 32.26 18.65 -3.09
N LYS A 680 32.59 19.93 -2.78
CA LYS A 680 32.67 21.04 -3.73
C LYS A 680 31.54 21.12 -4.75
N GLY A 681 30.28 21.10 -4.26
CA GLY A 681 29.05 21.11 -5.09
C GLY A 681 28.57 19.75 -5.54
N LEU A 682 29.39 18.70 -5.54
CA LEU A 682 28.95 17.32 -5.74
C LEU A 682 28.25 16.82 -4.46
N SER A 683 27.09 16.22 -4.62
CA SER A 683 26.36 15.54 -3.53
C SER A 683 26.08 14.09 -3.91
N ILE A 684 26.36 13.16 -3.01
CA ILE A 684 26.08 11.74 -3.16
C ILE A 684 25.27 11.29 -1.95
N GLY A 685 24.16 10.58 -2.19
CA GLY A 685 23.33 10.01 -1.13
C GLY A 685 23.06 8.56 -1.41
N ALA A 686 23.09 7.72 -0.37
CA ALA A 686 22.65 6.34 -0.40
C ALA A 686 21.75 6.06 0.80
N PHE A 687 20.64 5.38 0.57
CA PHE A 687 19.68 5.03 1.60
C PHE A 687 19.30 3.55 1.51
N PHE A 688 19.37 2.89 2.63
CA PHE A 688 18.97 1.50 2.83
C PHE A 688 17.86 1.46 3.85
N ASP A 689 16.87 0.58 3.66
CA ASP A 689 15.84 0.29 4.66
C ASP A 689 15.76 -1.22 4.89
N PHE A 690 15.29 -1.58 6.06
CA PHE A 690 15.16 -2.98 6.47
C PHE A 690 14.00 -3.16 7.45
N GLN A 691 13.49 -4.38 7.46
CA GLN A 691 12.54 -4.90 8.43
C GLN A 691 13.07 -6.23 8.96
N VAL A 692 12.81 -6.52 10.23
CA VAL A 692 13.11 -7.80 10.89
C VAL A 692 11.83 -8.33 11.49
N GLY A 693 11.51 -9.59 11.22
CA GLY A 693 10.33 -10.26 11.75
C GLY A 693 9.02 -9.84 11.07
N GLY A 694 7.94 -10.38 11.63
CA GLY A 694 6.62 -10.35 11.04
C GLY A 694 6.44 -11.40 9.95
N GLN A 695 5.19 -11.68 9.61
CA GLN A 695 4.84 -12.63 8.56
C GLN A 695 3.80 -12.07 7.63
N PHE A 696 3.82 -12.51 6.38
CA PHE A 696 2.77 -12.24 5.41
C PHE A 696 2.39 -13.51 4.64
N TYR A 697 1.13 -13.56 4.20
CA TYR A 697 0.62 -14.67 3.40
C TYR A 697 0.75 -14.36 1.92
N SER A 698 1.37 -15.26 1.14
CA SER A 698 1.56 -15.10 -0.30
C SER A 698 0.63 -16.00 -1.11
N LEU A 699 -0.33 -15.39 -1.82
CA LEU A 699 -1.12 -16.08 -2.84
C LEU A 699 -0.32 -16.34 -4.11
N THR A 700 0.62 -15.47 -4.44
CA THR A 700 1.52 -15.69 -5.59
C THR A 700 2.31 -16.99 -5.42
N ARG A 701 2.85 -17.24 -4.22
CA ARG A 701 3.51 -18.51 -3.89
C ARG A 701 2.52 -19.68 -3.96
N GLN A 702 1.39 -19.57 -3.26
CA GLN A 702 0.38 -20.63 -3.19
C GLN A 702 -0.04 -21.12 -4.58
N TRP A 703 -0.50 -20.19 -5.40
CA TRP A 703 -1.05 -20.53 -6.71
C TRP A 703 0.03 -20.75 -7.76
N GLY A 704 1.16 -20.04 -7.69
CA GLY A 704 2.29 -20.26 -8.60
C GLY A 704 2.89 -21.65 -8.48
N ILE A 705 2.96 -22.22 -7.25
CA ILE A 705 3.39 -23.61 -7.01
C ILE A 705 2.28 -24.58 -7.38
N TYR A 706 1.03 -24.32 -6.95
CA TYR A 706 -0.11 -25.17 -7.29
C TYR A 706 -0.26 -25.37 -8.79
N SER A 707 -0.15 -24.28 -9.56
CA SER A 707 -0.28 -24.32 -11.03
C SER A 707 0.99 -24.77 -11.75
N GLY A 708 2.08 -25.03 -11.05
CA GLY A 708 3.33 -25.48 -11.68
C GLY A 708 4.09 -24.40 -12.44
N MET A 709 3.87 -23.12 -12.13
CA MET A 709 4.49 -22.00 -12.83
C MET A 709 5.87 -21.61 -12.34
N THR A 710 6.17 -21.87 -11.07
CA THR A 710 7.38 -21.39 -10.42
C THR A 710 8.53 -22.38 -10.48
N SER A 711 9.77 -21.88 -10.43
CA SER A 711 11.01 -22.67 -10.57
C SER A 711 11.17 -23.75 -9.50
N ASN A 712 10.61 -23.56 -8.31
CA ASN A 712 10.62 -24.54 -7.22
C ASN A 712 9.71 -25.76 -7.46
N THR A 713 8.98 -25.81 -8.57
CA THR A 713 8.21 -26.98 -9.02
C THR A 713 8.99 -27.87 -9.99
N THR A 714 10.23 -27.51 -10.33
CA THR A 714 11.14 -28.24 -11.22
C THR A 714 12.44 -28.61 -10.52
N GLY A 715 13.34 -29.26 -11.22
CA GLY A 715 14.62 -29.75 -10.70
C GLY A 715 14.59 -31.25 -10.46
N ASN A 716 15.62 -31.77 -9.80
CA ASN A 716 15.79 -33.21 -9.57
C ASN A 716 15.60 -33.57 -8.10
N ASN A 717 15.05 -34.75 -7.85
CA ASN A 717 14.97 -35.36 -6.52
C ASN A 717 16.34 -35.93 -6.09
N GLU A 718 16.42 -36.55 -4.92
CA GLU A 718 17.65 -37.15 -4.38
C GLU A 718 18.16 -38.36 -5.17
N LEU A 719 17.30 -39.01 -5.98
CA LEU A 719 17.68 -40.06 -6.90
C LEU A 719 18.31 -39.50 -8.18
N GLY A 720 18.33 -38.18 -8.38
CA GLY A 720 18.85 -37.49 -9.55
C GLY A 720 17.89 -37.38 -10.71
N ASN A 721 16.60 -37.71 -10.51
CA ASN A 721 15.56 -37.68 -11.54
C ASN A 721 14.67 -36.42 -11.42
N PRO A 722 14.11 -35.95 -12.54
CA PRO A 722 13.20 -34.81 -12.49
C PRO A 722 12.00 -35.06 -11.56
N VAL A 723 11.72 -34.09 -10.68
CA VAL A 723 10.62 -34.22 -9.69
C VAL A 723 9.25 -34.39 -10.34
N ARG A 724 9.08 -33.95 -11.58
CA ARG A 724 7.82 -34.04 -12.32
C ARG A 724 7.66 -35.35 -13.09
N ASP A 725 8.70 -36.18 -13.19
CA ASP A 725 8.57 -37.51 -13.80
C ASP A 725 7.68 -38.41 -12.93
N PRO A 726 7.06 -39.45 -13.50
CA PRO A 726 6.20 -40.37 -12.74
C PRO A 726 6.92 -41.01 -11.54
N VAL A 727 6.16 -41.16 -10.45
CA VAL A 727 6.64 -41.96 -9.29
C VAL A 727 6.46 -43.42 -9.59
N LEU A 728 7.58 -44.19 -9.48
CA LEU A 728 7.64 -45.59 -9.85
C LEU A 728 8.03 -46.44 -8.66
N THR A 729 7.30 -47.54 -8.43
CA THR A 729 7.70 -48.61 -7.54
C THR A 729 8.90 -49.40 -8.11
N SER A 730 9.59 -50.19 -7.33
CA SER A 730 10.76 -50.96 -7.74
C SER A 730 10.48 -51.93 -8.91
N ASP A 731 9.26 -52.34 -9.17
CA ASP A 731 8.82 -53.13 -10.31
C ASP A 731 8.45 -52.27 -11.55
N GLY A 732 8.57 -50.94 -11.47
CA GLY A 732 8.26 -49.98 -12.52
C GLY A 732 6.81 -49.60 -12.67
N THR A 733 5.96 -49.95 -11.70
CA THR A 733 4.55 -49.55 -11.72
C THR A 733 4.43 -48.07 -11.32
N GLU A 734 3.67 -47.28 -12.09
CA GLU A 734 3.39 -45.89 -11.79
C GLU A 734 2.36 -45.76 -10.66
N VAL A 735 2.69 -44.95 -9.63
CA VAL A 735 1.88 -44.72 -8.46
C VAL A 735 1.89 -43.23 -8.08
N THR A 736 0.98 -42.80 -7.20
CA THR A 736 0.99 -41.41 -6.71
C THR A 736 1.99 -41.18 -5.57
N TRP A 737 2.40 -42.24 -4.89
CA TRP A 737 3.44 -42.20 -3.85
C TRP A 737 3.99 -43.60 -3.59
N VAL A 738 5.23 -43.68 -3.06
CA VAL A 738 5.90 -44.90 -2.68
C VAL A 738 6.89 -44.63 -1.54
N ASP A 739 7.13 -45.63 -0.67
CA ASP A 739 8.22 -45.55 0.31
C ASP A 739 9.56 -45.36 -0.41
N TYR A 740 10.40 -44.47 0.12
CA TYR A 740 11.63 -44.09 -0.58
C TYR A 740 12.53 -45.30 -0.92
N ASP A 741 12.62 -46.25 0.00
CA ASP A 741 13.42 -47.47 -0.17
C ASP A 741 12.82 -48.47 -1.17
N ASP A 742 11.52 -48.36 -1.46
CA ASP A 742 10.79 -49.22 -2.41
C ASP A 742 10.64 -48.56 -3.80
N ALA A 743 11.20 -47.37 -3.98
CA ALA A 743 11.14 -46.65 -5.23
C ALA A 743 12.14 -47.18 -6.28
N ALA A 744 11.77 -47.11 -7.55
CA ALA A 744 12.70 -47.36 -8.66
C ALA A 744 13.82 -46.31 -8.70
N SER A 745 15.02 -46.68 -9.11
CA SER A 745 16.17 -45.74 -9.22
C SER A 745 15.94 -44.63 -10.25
N ASN A 746 15.01 -44.78 -11.17
CA ASN A 746 14.57 -43.79 -12.14
C ASN A 746 13.23 -43.14 -11.78
N SER A 747 12.75 -43.32 -10.55
CA SER A 747 11.52 -42.71 -10.08
C SER A 747 11.66 -41.20 -10.01
N GLY A 748 10.66 -40.46 -10.54
CA GLY A 748 10.44 -39.04 -10.27
C GLY A 748 9.86 -38.83 -8.87
N GLY A 749 9.15 -37.70 -8.72
CA GLY A 749 8.48 -37.34 -7.46
C GLY A 749 9.29 -36.47 -6.53
N VAL A 750 8.60 -35.84 -5.61
CA VAL A 750 9.13 -34.99 -4.53
C VAL A 750 9.32 -35.83 -3.27
N VAL A 751 10.49 -35.72 -2.61
CA VAL A 751 10.77 -36.40 -1.35
C VAL A 751 10.03 -35.66 -0.21
N LEU A 752 9.25 -36.39 0.58
CA LEU A 752 8.66 -35.92 1.83
C LEU A 752 9.28 -36.71 2.99
N GLU A 753 9.69 -35.99 4.04
CA GLU A 753 10.31 -36.56 5.24
C GLU A 753 9.55 -36.11 6.49
N GLY A 754 9.37 -37.06 7.43
CA GLY A 754 8.67 -36.84 8.69
C GLY A 754 8.61 -38.11 9.52
N VAL A 755 7.53 -38.23 10.30
CA VAL A 755 7.27 -39.42 11.14
C VAL A 755 5.86 -39.94 10.92
N ASP A 756 5.60 -41.19 11.27
CA ASP A 756 4.25 -41.72 11.39
C ASP A 756 3.55 -41.24 12.70
N GLU A 757 2.33 -41.70 12.97
CA GLU A 757 1.59 -41.37 14.19
C GLU A 757 2.27 -41.87 15.48
N GLU A 758 3.09 -42.89 15.40
CA GLU A 758 3.88 -43.46 16.48
C GLU A 758 5.27 -42.80 16.66
N GLY A 759 5.66 -41.88 15.77
CA GLY A 759 6.93 -41.18 15.82
C GLY A 759 8.09 -41.89 15.13
N ALA A 760 7.83 -42.97 14.37
CA ALA A 760 8.87 -43.64 13.59
C ALA A 760 9.17 -42.83 12.29
N PRO A 761 10.45 -42.72 11.86
CA PRO A 761 10.79 -41.98 10.66
C PRO A 761 10.11 -42.52 9.40
N VAL A 762 9.54 -41.61 8.60
CA VAL A 762 8.91 -41.91 7.32
C VAL A 762 9.56 -41.04 6.24
N LYS A 763 9.95 -41.67 5.13
CA LYS A 763 10.45 -41.00 3.94
C LYS A 763 9.77 -41.61 2.72
N VAL A 764 9.14 -40.72 1.91
CA VAL A 764 8.37 -41.15 0.73
C VAL A 764 8.71 -40.29 -0.47
N LEU A 765 8.55 -40.87 -1.67
CA LEU A 765 8.45 -40.14 -2.92
C LEU A 765 6.98 -39.94 -3.29
N ARG A 766 6.60 -38.70 -3.60
CA ARG A 766 5.25 -38.35 -3.99
C ARG A 766 5.22 -37.56 -5.27
N ASP A 767 4.20 -37.80 -6.10
CA ASP A 767 3.93 -37.06 -7.31
C ASP A 767 3.83 -35.55 -7.06
N ALA A 768 4.55 -34.77 -7.89
CA ALA A 768 4.72 -33.33 -7.71
C ALA A 768 3.41 -32.54 -7.74
N VAL A 769 2.44 -32.93 -8.61
CA VAL A 769 1.11 -32.30 -8.67
C VAL A 769 0.35 -32.50 -7.37
N SER A 770 0.42 -33.72 -6.82
CA SER A 770 -0.19 -34.07 -5.53
C SER A 770 0.46 -33.31 -4.37
N VAL A 771 1.78 -33.10 -4.37
CA VAL A 771 2.47 -32.28 -3.37
C VAL A 771 2.01 -30.83 -3.46
N ALA A 772 1.94 -30.27 -4.65
CA ALA A 772 1.45 -28.91 -4.87
C ALA A 772 0.01 -28.74 -4.36
N ALA A 773 -0.89 -29.69 -4.70
CA ALA A 773 -2.27 -29.66 -4.27
C ALA A 773 -2.46 -29.87 -2.75
N ASN A 774 -1.69 -30.74 -2.13
CA ASN A 774 -1.88 -31.07 -0.72
C ASN A 774 -1.03 -30.21 0.23
N SER A 775 0.16 -29.78 -0.16
CA SER A 775 1.01 -28.94 0.69
C SER A 775 0.70 -27.47 0.52
N TYR A 776 0.70 -26.95 -0.70
CA TYR A 776 0.58 -25.50 -0.93
C TYR A 776 -0.86 -25.01 -1.00
N TYR A 777 -1.77 -25.79 -1.61
CA TYR A 777 -3.17 -25.37 -1.69
C TYR A 777 -3.92 -25.56 -0.35
N LYS A 778 -3.73 -26.70 0.32
CA LYS A 778 -4.51 -27.04 1.53
C LYS A 778 -3.92 -26.48 2.81
N ARG A 779 -2.62 -26.15 2.85
CA ARG A 779 -1.95 -25.67 4.08
C ARG A 779 -1.47 -24.25 3.94
N SER A 780 -2.08 -23.37 4.72
CA SER A 780 -1.73 -21.96 4.78
C SER A 780 -0.32 -21.72 5.31
N GLU A 781 0.15 -22.60 6.23
CA GLU A 781 1.49 -22.51 6.86
C GLU A 781 2.61 -22.46 5.82
N GLU A 782 2.49 -23.19 4.71
CA GLU A 782 3.51 -23.22 3.64
C GLU A 782 3.64 -21.90 2.87
N ASN A 783 2.58 -21.10 2.88
CA ASN A 783 2.50 -19.84 2.13
C ASN A 783 2.66 -18.61 3.03
N LEU A 784 2.93 -18.82 4.32
CA LEU A 784 3.34 -17.78 5.24
C LEU A 784 4.85 -17.57 5.13
N LEU A 785 5.21 -16.38 4.69
CA LEU A 785 6.60 -15.98 4.50
C LEU A 785 7.03 -15.02 5.60
N ASP A 786 8.29 -15.10 5.99
CA ASP A 786 8.94 -14.09 6.82
C ASP A 786 8.98 -12.76 6.06
N ALA A 787 8.50 -11.69 6.71
CA ALA A 787 8.46 -10.36 6.13
C ALA A 787 9.77 -9.58 6.27
N SER A 788 10.82 -10.20 6.78
CA SER A 788 12.15 -9.59 6.89
C SER A 788 12.73 -9.29 5.53
N TYR A 789 13.29 -8.10 5.41
CA TYR A 789 14.01 -7.70 4.20
C TYR A 789 15.10 -6.67 4.48
N THR A 790 16.04 -6.56 3.55
CA THR A 790 16.97 -5.44 3.43
C THR A 790 16.95 -4.96 1.98
N ARG A 791 16.75 -3.65 1.80
CA ARG A 791 16.66 -3.04 0.47
C ARG A 791 17.61 -1.86 0.34
N PHE A 792 18.32 -1.77 -0.79
CA PHE A 792 18.95 -0.54 -1.22
C PHE A 792 17.90 0.35 -1.85
N ARG A 793 17.37 1.28 -1.05
CA ARG A 793 16.17 2.06 -1.39
C ARG A 793 16.44 3.20 -2.36
N GLU A 794 17.51 3.96 -2.17
CA GLU A 794 17.82 5.13 -3.01
C GLU A 794 19.31 5.34 -3.14
N PHE A 795 19.72 5.65 -4.36
CA PHE A 795 21.05 6.20 -4.68
C PHE A 795 20.87 7.51 -5.44
N ARG A 796 21.57 8.56 -5.04
CA ARG A 796 21.46 9.88 -5.64
C ARG A 796 22.84 10.49 -5.85
N VAL A 797 23.03 11.12 -7.01
CA VAL A 797 24.17 11.98 -7.33
C VAL A 797 23.64 13.31 -7.83
N GLY A 798 24.08 14.41 -7.25
CA GLY A 798 23.69 15.76 -7.65
C GLY A 798 24.91 16.66 -7.73
N TYR A 799 24.85 17.66 -8.62
CA TYR A 799 25.89 18.64 -8.78
C TYR A 799 25.31 20.06 -8.88
N ASP A 800 25.73 20.92 -7.96
CA ASP A 800 25.46 22.36 -8.01
C ASP A 800 26.50 23.04 -8.87
N ILE A 801 26.08 23.61 -9.99
CA ILE A 801 26.97 24.33 -10.90
C ILE A 801 27.53 25.58 -10.18
N PRO A 802 28.87 25.75 -10.12
CA PRO A 802 29.45 26.88 -9.45
C PRO A 802 28.95 28.24 -10.01
N THR A 803 28.68 29.18 -9.11
CA THR A 803 28.18 30.53 -9.48
C THR A 803 29.08 31.24 -10.46
N SER A 804 30.42 31.01 -10.41
CA SER A 804 31.38 31.56 -11.35
C SER A 804 31.15 31.14 -12.81
N ILE A 805 30.52 29.99 -13.04
CA ILE A 805 30.14 29.57 -14.41
C ILE A 805 28.83 30.24 -14.82
N LEU A 806 27.95 30.52 -13.86
CA LEU A 806 26.64 31.11 -14.10
C LEU A 806 26.67 32.64 -14.27
N GLU A 807 27.76 33.32 -13.92
CA GLU A 807 27.87 34.79 -13.99
C GLU A 807 27.57 35.37 -15.38
N SER A 808 27.78 34.60 -16.46
CA SER A 808 27.45 35.03 -17.83
C SER A 808 26.00 34.72 -18.24
N LEU A 809 25.24 34.05 -17.41
CA LEU A 809 23.87 33.65 -17.67
C LEU A 809 22.93 34.37 -16.69
N PRO A 810 21.65 34.58 -17.02
CA PRO A 810 20.68 35.13 -16.09
C PRO A 810 20.21 34.08 -15.07
N LEU A 811 21.16 33.33 -14.48
CA LEU A 811 20.88 32.22 -13.56
C LEU A 811 21.55 32.46 -12.21
N SER A 812 20.78 32.38 -11.15
CA SER A 812 21.29 32.44 -9.78
C SER A 812 21.67 31.07 -9.22
N ASN A 813 21.07 29.99 -9.73
CA ASN A 813 21.37 28.62 -9.34
C ASN A 813 21.03 27.65 -10.48
N LEU A 814 21.86 26.61 -10.65
CA LEU A 814 21.60 25.46 -11.52
C LEU A 814 22.08 24.20 -10.82
N ASN A 815 21.14 23.30 -10.51
CA ASN A 815 21.40 21.97 -9.95
C ASN A 815 20.97 20.89 -10.92
N LEU A 816 21.84 19.91 -11.17
CA LEU A 816 21.57 18.72 -11.96
C LEU A 816 21.71 17.51 -11.06
N SER A 817 20.75 16.58 -11.12
CA SER A 817 20.88 15.36 -10.34
C SER A 817 20.24 14.15 -11.02
N VAL A 818 20.81 13.00 -10.70
CA VAL A 818 20.28 11.68 -11.06
C VAL A 818 19.98 10.94 -9.77
N SER A 819 18.84 10.30 -9.70
CA SER A 819 18.48 9.42 -8.59
C SER A 819 17.93 8.11 -9.10
N VAL A 820 18.27 7.02 -8.39
CA VAL A 820 17.72 5.69 -8.62
C VAL A 820 17.00 5.28 -7.35
N ARG A 821 15.72 4.98 -7.44
CA ARG A 821 14.91 4.45 -6.34
C ARG A 821 14.69 2.96 -6.51
N ASN A 822 14.52 2.26 -5.38
CA ASN A 822 14.45 0.80 -5.34
C ASN A 822 15.60 0.17 -6.14
N VAL A 823 16.83 0.51 -5.77
CA VAL A 823 18.04 0.10 -6.51
C VAL A 823 18.14 -1.43 -6.56
N ALA A 824 17.94 -2.10 -5.42
CA ALA A 824 17.93 -3.55 -5.34
C ALA A 824 17.28 -4.04 -4.03
N MET A 825 16.63 -5.19 -4.08
CA MET A 825 16.36 -6.02 -2.90
C MET A 825 17.65 -6.79 -2.60
N LEU A 826 18.24 -6.61 -1.40
CA LEU A 826 19.48 -7.26 -1.00
C LEU A 826 19.23 -8.58 -0.29
N SER A 827 18.11 -8.66 0.42
CA SER A 827 17.68 -9.86 1.16
C SER A 827 16.16 -9.86 1.30
N SER A 828 15.52 -11.01 1.12
CA SER A 828 14.12 -11.31 1.44
C SER A 828 14.00 -12.82 1.66
N ALA A 829 12.92 -13.27 2.28
CA ALA A 829 12.68 -14.69 2.57
C ALA A 829 12.55 -15.53 1.30
N GLU A 830 11.90 -15.02 0.26
CA GLU A 830 11.74 -15.69 -1.01
C GLU A 830 12.12 -14.77 -2.17
N PRO A 831 13.08 -15.14 -3.01
CA PRO A 831 13.37 -14.45 -4.26
C PRO A 831 12.12 -14.38 -5.15
N GLY A 832 11.91 -13.25 -5.80
CA GLY A 832 10.75 -13.06 -6.69
C GLY A 832 9.45 -12.62 -6.00
N ILE A 833 9.40 -12.56 -4.68
CA ILE A 833 8.28 -11.99 -3.92
C ILE A 833 8.78 -10.83 -3.07
N ASP A 834 8.17 -9.66 -3.26
CA ASP A 834 8.55 -8.45 -2.53
C ASP A 834 7.68 -8.29 -1.27
N PRO A 835 8.22 -8.51 -0.06
CA PRO A 835 7.45 -8.38 1.18
C PRO A 835 6.86 -6.98 1.38
N THR A 836 7.44 -5.95 0.78
CA THR A 836 6.94 -4.57 0.90
C THR A 836 5.70 -4.30 0.04
N THR A 837 5.32 -5.22 -0.83
CA THR A 837 4.07 -5.17 -1.60
C THR A 837 2.93 -5.91 -0.93
N ALA A 838 3.18 -6.59 0.20
CA ALA A 838 2.11 -7.20 0.98
C ALA A 838 1.10 -6.11 1.39
N SER A 839 -0.07 -6.19 0.81
CA SER A 839 -1.18 -5.28 1.08
C SER A 839 -2.47 -6.08 1.13
N ASN A 840 -3.46 -5.53 1.80
CA ASN A 840 -4.80 -6.09 1.73
C ASN A 840 -5.44 -5.64 0.42
N GLY A 841 -5.45 -6.41 -0.59
CA GLY A 841 -6.05 -6.09 -1.87
C GLY A 841 -7.53 -5.64 -1.85
N HIS A 842 -8.16 -5.49 -0.68
CA HIS A 842 -9.57 -5.13 -0.50
C HIS A 842 -9.84 -4.07 0.58
N GLY A 843 -8.91 -3.17 0.86
CA GLY A 843 -9.19 -1.98 1.67
C GLY A 843 -9.42 -2.21 3.18
N SER A 844 -9.05 -3.37 3.73
CA SER A 844 -9.25 -3.68 5.15
C SER A 844 -8.23 -3.02 6.11
N GLY A 845 -7.20 -2.37 5.61
CA GLY A 845 -6.18 -1.71 6.44
C GLY A 845 -5.12 -2.64 7.06
N TYR A 846 -5.15 -3.96 6.79
CA TYR A 846 -4.22 -4.94 7.35
C TYR A 846 -3.25 -5.45 6.27
N SER A 847 -1.98 -5.08 6.38
CA SER A 847 -0.93 -5.37 5.38
C SER A 847 -0.23 -6.70 5.69
N TYR A 848 -0.90 -7.83 5.55
CA TYR A 848 -0.27 -9.14 5.77
C TYR A 848 -0.52 -10.14 4.63
N TRP A 849 -1.06 -9.68 3.50
CA TRP A 849 -1.48 -10.55 2.41
C TRP A 849 -0.98 -10.02 1.07
N GLU A 850 -0.25 -10.85 0.34
CA GLU A 850 0.23 -10.58 -1.00
C GLU A 850 -0.51 -11.49 -1.99
N GLY A 851 -1.04 -10.92 -3.08
CA GLY A 851 -1.68 -11.68 -4.14
C GLY A 851 -2.22 -10.77 -5.23
N GLY A 852 -1.70 -10.93 -6.44
CA GLY A 852 -2.08 -10.09 -7.57
C GLY A 852 -1.73 -8.61 -7.39
N VAL A 853 -0.71 -8.30 -6.60
CA VAL A 853 -0.18 -6.94 -6.45
C VAL A 853 0.68 -6.60 -7.66
N LEU A 854 0.68 -5.32 -8.03
CA LEU A 854 1.54 -4.85 -9.11
C LEU A 854 3.02 -5.06 -8.73
N PRO A 855 3.86 -5.48 -9.69
CA PRO A 855 5.27 -5.72 -9.42
C PRO A 855 5.96 -4.43 -9.00
N SER A 856 6.90 -4.53 -8.07
CA SER A 856 7.71 -3.39 -7.66
C SER A 856 8.59 -2.92 -8.80
N THR A 857 8.82 -1.60 -8.88
CA THR A 857 9.59 -0.96 -9.94
C THR A 857 10.86 -0.34 -9.41
N ARG A 858 11.89 -0.32 -10.26
CA ARG A 858 13.08 0.53 -10.12
C ARG A 858 12.86 1.80 -10.92
N THR A 859 13.01 2.95 -10.28
CA THR A 859 12.84 4.26 -10.93
C THR A 859 14.18 4.95 -11.09
N VAL A 860 14.54 5.33 -12.32
CA VAL A 860 15.68 6.20 -12.63
C VAL A 860 15.13 7.58 -12.96
N SER A 861 15.59 8.62 -12.25
CA SER A 861 15.10 10.00 -12.44
C SER A 861 16.24 10.96 -12.74
N PHE A 862 16.02 11.80 -13.71
CA PHE A 862 16.88 12.92 -14.07
C PHE A 862 16.21 14.23 -13.67
N ASN A 863 16.90 15.06 -12.89
CA ASN A 863 16.32 16.28 -12.35
C ASN A 863 17.18 17.49 -12.74
N ILE A 864 16.51 18.56 -13.14
CA ILE A 864 17.08 19.86 -13.42
C ILE A 864 16.36 20.89 -12.57
N ASN A 865 17.07 21.68 -11.77
CA ASN A 865 16.52 22.77 -11.00
C ASN A 865 17.26 24.06 -11.36
N VAL A 866 16.51 25.07 -11.77
CA VAL A 866 17.02 26.35 -12.21
C VAL A 866 16.37 27.48 -11.41
N LYS A 867 17.16 28.47 -10.98
CA LYS A 867 16.65 29.72 -10.44
C LYS A 867 17.24 30.88 -11.22
N PHE A 868 16.41 31.84 -11.53
CA PHE A 868 16.75 33.06 -12.24
C PHE A 868 16.86 34.24 -11.29
#